data_6cc4f88e91e722c7523542d24e906cea
#
_entry.id   6cc4f88e91e722c7523542d24e906cea
#
_cell.length_a   1.000
_cell.length_b   1.000
_cell.length_c   1.000
_cell.angle_alpha   90.00
_cell.angle_beta   90.00
_cell.angle_gamma   90.00
#
_symmetry.space_group_name_H-M   'P 1'
#
loop_
_entity.id
_entity.type
_entity.pdbx_description
1 polymer ?
#
loop_
_entity_poly.entity_id
_entity_poly.type
_entity_poly.pdbx_seq_one_letter_code
_entity_poly.pdbx_strand_id
1 'polypeptide(L)'
;MIGPRKIRSKLLTAIAGCLALGALAAPSASASLEFTETGVSLKDTNGLYSRQAGEHADFSFKFALDPGPPESVRDVDLDLPVGLVGNPTPFPTCGLSTLVVNACPVETEVGKAEIKLNQKTWVVQVAIYNMPHGSDVPAQFGFKYSSSVATIVPRVRPGDYGISSGSFEITQAEGIEWVRVKFWGVPADESHDTERQRPGPIEIGGEPVDTNAPNVPFFTNPTSCPDAASIFTARGDSWQFPGIWDERDITTDDEGTPFVWEGCENLPFEPTLIPLPGTHRAHSPTGLDINLDLPSNEGPGGFSSSAVKEAVVTFPKGVTVSSSAVAGLEACSEAQVGLGNNQPPACPSGSKLGNVTIETQVLPDPLAGEVVLAEQNKNPFGSIFAVYMLVKGPGFYLKLPGELNVSKEDGQLKAIFSDIPQLPFENVHLDFRGGPTAPLVTPNTCGDYSIKTEVFPWARPTEPVVASVPMPINEGCAGGGEFNPSLQAGVANPVAGARSPLTIRIRRQDGEQNLSKIEVTLPKGEIANLKGLEVCSNDVAPSGNCPAGSQVGIATTAIGTGAFPLFVPQPGKEPTALYLAGPYKGAPYSLVTKVPAQAGPFDFGDIVVRTAIDLNPVTAQVIAKSDPLPQILEGVPIAYRDVRIEVKKPDFSVNPTSCEQRYVTTTITSIDGTEAHPSVPTKVGDCGALNFGPKLKFKVKGGTNRGDFQALTAELTTGKKEANISKVQVALPHAFFLEQGHIGTVCTRVQFAADNCPAASVYGFARAITPLLDDPLEGPVYLRSSDNPLPDLVADLQGQFDIELAGRIDSENGGIRNTFETVPDAPVTKFVLKMKGGRKSLIVNSRNLCKARARAKVRMVGQNGKRHNERPLIQTGCGKSKKKK
;
A
#
# COMPACT_ATOMS: atom_id res chain seq x y z
N MET A 1 -44.01 25.46 -8.73
CA MET A 1 -44.96 25.48 -9.87
C MET A 1 -44.27 24.92 -11.08
N ILE A 2 -45.00 24.06 -11.78
CA ILE A 2 -44.65 23.36 -13.04
C ILE A 2 -43.84 22.07 -12.86
N GLY A 3 -44.61 20.99 -12.82
CA GLY A 3 -44.20 19.58 -12.71
C GLY A 3 -44.01 18.88 -14.08
N PRO A 4 -43.59 17.61 -14.08
CA PRO A 4 -43.08 16.94 -15.26
C PRO A 4 -44.14 16.31 -16.14
N ARG A 5 -44.02 16.45 -17.45
CA ARG A 5 -44.87 15.82 -18.47
C ARG A 5 -44.49 14.35 -18.67
N LYS A 6 -45.48 13.50 -18.46
CA LYS A 6 -45.52 12.09 -18.89
C LYS A 6 -45.58 12.01 -20.43
N ILE A 7 -44.68 11.21 -21.03
CA ILE A 7 -44.87 10.68 -22.37
C ILE A 7 -45.20 9.20 -22.21
N ARG A 8 -46.43 8.84 -22.56
CA ARG A 8 -46.99 7.46 -22.58
C ARG A 8 -46.53 6.70 -23.83
N SER A 9 -46.12 5.47 -23.55
CA SER A 9 -45.99 4.36 -24.49
C SER A 9 -47.22 4.14 -25.39
N LYS A 10 -46.98 4.03 -26.67
CA LYS A 10 -47.84 3.27 -27.62
C LYS A 10 -46.88 2.63 -28.61
N LEU A 11 -46.43 1.40 -28.32
CA LEU A 11 -46.01 0.40 -29.31
C LEU A 11 -45.82 -0.96 -28.61
N LEU A 12 -46.90 -1.61 -28.27
CA LEU A 12 -46.89 -3.00 -27.79
C LEU A 12 -48.28 -3.56 -28.03
N THR A 13 -48.62 -3.80 -29.29
CA THR A 13 -49.74 -4.68 -29.70
C THR A 13 -49.62 -4.97 -31.19
N ALA A 14 -48.70 -5.80 -31.59
CA ALA A 14 -48.71 -6.58 -32.83
C ALA A 14 -47.47 -7.48 -32.90
N ILE A 15 -47.35 -8.51 -32.04
CA ILE A 15 -46.61 -9.77 -32.26
C ILE A 15 -47.06 -10.71 -31.12
N ALA A 16 -48.30 -11.05 -31.11
CA ALA A 16 -48.86 -12.15 -30.31
C ALA A 16 -49.72 -12.99 -31.26
N GLY A 17 -49.08 -13.75 -32.12
CA GLY A 17 -49.86 -14.58 -33.02
C GLY A 17 -49.00 -15.26 -34.09
N CYS A 18 -47.95 -16.04 -33.69
CA CYS A 18 -47.26 -17.03 -34.51
C CYS A 18 -46.05 -17.69 -33.76
N LEU A 19 -46.31 -18.25 -32.61
CA LEU A 19 -45.32 -19.11 -31.91
C LEU A 19 -46.09 -20.08 -30.98
N ALA A 20 -47.06 -20.73 -31.54
CA ALA A 20 -47.69 -21.89 -30.91
C ALA A 20 -47.65 -23.06 -31.88
N LEU A 21 -46.43 -23.55 -32.19
CA LEU A 21 -46.18 -24.86 -32.77
C LEU A 21 -44.69 -25.18 -32.65
N GLY A 22 -44.36 -26.08 -31.73
CA GLY A 22 -43.00 -26.66 -31.69
C GLY A 22 -42.26 -26.56 -30.36
N ALA A 23 -42.92 -26.59 -29.21
CA ALA A 23 -42.29 -27.16 -28.04
C ALA A 23 -42.47 -28.69 -28.17
N LEU A 24 -41.74 -29.30 -29.10
CA LEU A 24 -41.29 -30.67 -28.92
C LEU A 24 -40.39 -30.61 -27.67
N ALA A 25 -40.91 -31.07 -26.55
CA ALA A 25 -40.05 -31.47 -25.43
C ALA A 25 -39.05 -32.45 -26.07
N ALA A 26 -37.79 -31.98 -26.17
CA ALA A 26 -36.69 -32.91 -26.33
C ALA A 26 -36.88 -33.86 -25.12
N PRO A 27 -36.97 -35.16 -25.30
CA PRO A 27 -36.88 -36.09 -24.20
C PRO A 27 -35.56 -35.74 -23.51
N SER A 28 -35.57 -35.42 -22.21
CA SER A 28 -34.37 -35.49 -21.40
C SER A 28 -33.76 -36.87 -21.76
N ALA A 29 -32.62 -36.88 -22.45
CA ALA A 29 -31.87 -38.09 -22.68
C ALA A 29 -31.55 -38.60 -21.27
N SER A 30 -32.36 -39.52 -20.75
CA SER A 30 -31.95 -40.31 -19.60
C SER A 30 -30.73 -41.09 -20.04
N ALA A 31 -29.69 -41.15 -19.22
CA ALA A 31 -28.59 -42.07 -19.41
C ALA A 31 -29.22 -43.41 -19.65
N SER A 32 -28.86 -44.07 -20.74
CA SER A 32 -29.41 -45.39 -21.03
C SER A 32 -28.59 -46.47 -20.38
N LEU A 33 -27.26 -46.17 -20.14
CA LEU A 33 -26.47 -47.01 -19.26
C LEU A 33 -26.87 -46.71 -17.81
N GLU A 34 -27.29 -47.67 -17.04
CA GLU A 34 -27.65 -47.54 -15.63
C GLU A 34 -26.85 -48.50 -14.77
N PHE A 35 -26.27 -47.96 -13.68
CA PHE A 35 -25.71 -48.78 -12.64
C PHE A 35 -26.84 -49.47 -11.87
N THR A 36 -26.92 -50.80 -11.94
CA THR A 36 -27.85 -51.61 -11.17
C THR A 36 -27.39 -51.82 -9.73
N GLU A 37 -26.07 -51.80 -9.52
CA GLU A 37 -25.44 -51.89 -8.21
C GLU A 37 -24.13 -51.10 -8.21
N THR A 38 -23.88 -50.34 -7.14
CA THR A 38 -22.58 -49.75 -6.84
C THR A 38 -22.26 -50.00 -5.38
N GLY A 39 -21.03 -50.35 -5.06
CA GLY A 39 -20.61 -50.56 -3.68
C GLY A 39 -19.12 -50.26 -3.49
N VAL A 40 -18.79 -49.72 -2.31
CA VAL A 40 -17.42 -49.49 -1.88
C VAL A 40 -17.20 -50.16 -0.54
N SER A 41 -16.05 -50.78 -0.34
CA SER A 41 -15.65 -51.24 0.98
C SER A 41 -14.18 -50.97 1.24
N LEU A 42 -13.88 -50.67 2.49
CA LEU A 42 -12.54 -50.54 3.03
C LEU A 42 -12.38 -51.59 4.15
N LYS A 43 -11.34 -52.40 4.06
CA LYS A 43 -11.12 -53.49 5.02
C LYS A 43 -9.68 -53.50 5.51
N ASP A 44 -9.50 -53.80 6.80
CA ASP A 44 -8.18 -54.01 7.37
C ASP A 44 -7.58 -55.35 6.88
N THR A 45 -6.35 -55.65 7.26
CA THR A 45 -5.67 -56.91 6.93
C THR A 45 -6.34 -58.17 7.50
N ASN A 46 -7.25 -58.03 8.47
CA ASN A 46 -8.06 -59.12 9.02
C ASN A 46 -9.38 -59.29 8.27
N GLY A 47 -9.66 -58.42 7.27
CA GLY A 47 -10.89 -58.42 6.48
C GLY A 47 -12.08 -57.76 7.17
N LEU A 48 -11.88 -57.04 8.27
CA LEU A 48 -12.91 -56.28 8.97
C LEU A 48 -13.05 -54.86 8.34
N TYR A 49 -14.28 -54.32 8.32
CA TYR A 49 -14.50 -52.97 7.80
C TYR A 49 -13.76 -51.94 8.63
N SER A 50 -12.97 -51.13 7.94
CA SER A 50 -12.20 -50.06 8.54
C SER A 50 -12.79 -48.69 8.25
N ARG A 51 -12.86 -47.83 9.28
CA ARG A 51 -13.14 -46.40 9.22
C ARG A 51 -12.11 -45.59 9.99
N GLN A 52 -11.02 -46.26 10.38
CA GLN A 52 -9.92 -45.61 11.08
C GLN A 52 -9.21 -44.64 10.16
N ALA A 53 -9.14 -43.36 10.59
CA ALA A 53 -8.38 -42.34 9.88
C ALA A 53 -6.90 -42.74 9.78
N GLY A 54 -6.28 -42.42 8.63
CA GLY A 54 -4.87 -42.67 8.39
C GLY A 54 -4.45 -44.15 8.33
N GLU A 55 -5.37 -45.12 8.38
CA GLU A 55 -5.09 -46.53 8.25
C GLU A 55 -4.85 -46.93 6.78
N HIS A 56 -4.13 -48.02 6.59
CA HIS A 56 -3.79 -48.55 5.28
C HIS A 56 -4.71 -49.75 4.90
N ALA A 57 -5.99 -49.39 4.69
CA ALA A 57 -7.02 -50.40 4.39
C ALA A 57 -7.05 -50.83 2.92
N ASP A 58 -7.44 -52.05 2.68
CA ASP A 58 -7.77 -52.53 1.32
C ASP A 58 -9.01 -51.81 0.80
N PHE A 59 -8.89 -51.17 -0.34
CA PHE A 59 -9.98 -50.46 -1.01
C PHE A 59 -10.62 -51.36 -2.08
N SER A 60 -11.95 -51.49 -2.08
CA SER A 60 -12.68 -52.21 -3.11
C SER A 60 -13.84 -51.37 -3.65
N PHE A 61 -13.94 -51.30 -4.97
CA PHE A 61 -15.07 -50.70 -5.68
C PHE A 61 -15.73 -51.72 -6.59
N LYS A 62 -17.04 -51.92 -6.46
CA LYS A 62 -17.89 -52.80 -7.29
C LYS A 62 -18.91 -51.94 -8.02
N PHE A 63 -19.10 -52.24 -9.31
CA PHE A 63 -20.25 -51.76 -10.07
C PHE A 63 -20.85 -52.88 -10.90
N ALA A 64 -22.16 -52.92 -11.06
CA ALA A 64 -22.89 -53.79 -11.97
C ALA A 64 -23.73 -52.92 -12.90
N LEU A 65 -23.92 -53.45 -14.12
CA LEU A 65 -24.61 -52.76 -15.21
C LEU A 65 -25.86 -53.56 -15.60
N ASP A 66 -26.90 -52.85 -16.08
CA ASP A 66 -28.03 -53.56 -16.69
C ASP A 66 -27.55 -54.27 -17.95
N PRO A 67 -27.70 -55.59 -18.04
CA PRO A 67 -27.26 -56.33 -19.20
C PRO A 67 -28.13 -56.15 -20.45
N GLY A 68 -29.02 -55.14 -20.48
CA GLY A 68 -29.91 -54.92 -21.65
C GLY A 68 -29.13 -54.54 -22.91
N PRO A 69 -29.34 -55.33 -24.06
CA PRO A 69 -28.74 -54.91 -25.32
C PRO A 69 -29.46 -53.67 -25.88
N PRO A 70 -28.77 -52.74 -26.57
CA PRO A 70 -27.45 -52.99 -27.24
C PRO A 70 -26.30 -52.13 -26.69
N GLU A 71 -26.32 -51.70 -25.42
CA GLU A 71 -25.34 -50.80 -24.89
C GLU A 71 -24.11 -51.48 -24.28
N SER A 72 -22.94 -50.86 -24.50
CA SER A 72 -21.68 -51.29 -23.93
C SER A 72 -21.05 -50.16 -23.15
N VAL A 73 -20.59 -50.42 -21.93
CA VAL A 73 -19.86 -49.44 -21.12
C VAL A 73 -18.64 -48.95 -21.89
N ARG A 74 -18.45 -47.64 -21.88
CA ARG A 74 -17.29 -46.99 -22.47
C ARG A 74 -16.33 -46.47 -21.41
N ASP A 75 -16.84 -45.66 -20.52
CA ASP A 75 -16.04 -45.02 -19.46
C ASP A 75 -16.68 -45.29 -18.09
N VAL A 76 -15.84 -45.57 -17.10
CA VAL A 76 -16.25 -45.66 -15.68
C VAL A 76 -15.26 -44.82 -14.87
N ASP A 77 -15.74 -43.92 -14.06
CA ASP A 77 -14.95 -43.03 -13.22
C ASP A 77 -15.48 -43.05 -11.78
N LEU A 78 -14.60 -43.00 -10.80
CA LEU A 78 -14.93 -42.96 -9.39
C LEU A 78 -14.22 -41.77 -8.71
N ASP A 79 -14.99 -40.86 -8.19
CA ASP A 79 -14.48 -39.80 -7.30
C ASP A 79 -14.29 -40.38 -5.89
N LEU A 80 -13.06 -40.30 -5.39
CA LEU A 80 -12.72 -40.68 -4.02
C LEU A 80 -12.94 -39.51 -3.08
N PRO A 81 -13.26 -39.76 -1.80
CA PRO A 81 -13.25 -38.71 -0.78
C PRO A 81 -11.90 -38.02 -0.69
N VAL A 82 -11.92 -36.73 -0.34
CA VAL A 82 -10.70 -35.93 -0.13
C VAL A 82 -9.84 -36.55 0.98
N GLY A 83 -8.56 -36.74 0.70
CA GLY A 83 -7.62 -37.34 1.64
C GLY A 83 -7.42 -38.86 1.48
N LEU A 84 -8.26 -39.55 0.67
CA LEU A 84 -8.03 -40.94 0.31
C LEU A 84 -7.03 -41.00 -0.85
N VAL A 85 -5.84 -41.55 -0.61
CA VAL A 85 -4.70 -41.44 -1.54
C VAL A 85 -3.97 -42.78 -1.70
N GLY A 86 -3.47 -43.04 -2.92
CA GLY A 86 -2.58 -44.18 -3.21
C GLY A 86 -1.13 -43.74 -3.45
N ASN A 87 -0.15 -44.49 -2.98
CA ASN A 87 1.27 -44.28 -3.20
C ASN A 87 1.88 -45.37 -4.10
N PRO A 88 1.93 -45.19 -5.44
CA PRO A 88 2.52 -46.16 -6.37
C PRO A 88 4.04 -46.08 -6.46
N THR A 89 4.67 -45.01 -5.98
CA THR A 89 6.08 -44.68 -6.22
C THR A 89 7.06 -45.75 -5.72
N PRO A 90 6.89 -46.40 -4.54
CA PRO A 90 7.82 -47.39 -4.05
C PRO A 90 7.77 -48.72 -4.84
N PHE A 91 6.68 -48.98 -5.58
CA PHE A 91 6.45 -50.27 -6.21
C PHE A 91 6.99 -50.30 -7.64
N PRO A 92 7.65 -51.40 -8.05
CA PRO A 92 8.11 -51.53 -9.43
C PRO A 92 6.95 -51.57 -10.42
N THR A 93 7.23 -51.28 -11.69
CA THR A 93 6.21 -51.15 -12.74
C THR A 93 6.28 -52.32 -13.76
N CYS A 94 5.12 -52.76 -14.27
CA CYS A 94 5.02 -53.65 -15.39
C CYS A 94 4.65 -52.95 -16.70
N GLY A 95 5.49 -53.03 -17.72
CA GLY A 95 5.22 -52.43 -19.02
C GLY A 95 4.08 -53.13 -19.78
N LEU A 96 3.34 -52.41 -20.65
CA LEU A 96 2.21 -52.92 -21.42
C LEU A 96 2.57 -54.14 -22.24
N SER A 97 3.77 -54.19 -22.85
CA SER A 97 4.23 -55.36 -23.65
C SER A 97 4.36 -56.64 -22.82
N THR A 98 4.73 -56.50 -21.55
CA THR A 98 4.86 -57.62 -20.60
C THR A 98 3.49 -58.05 -20.06
N LEU A 99 2.61 -57.06 -19.79
CA LEU A 99 1.23 -57.32 -19.38
C LEU A 99 0.43 -58.09 -20.42
N VAL A 100 0.55 -57.75 -21.70
CA VAL A 100 -0.17 -58.38 -22.81
C VAL A 100 0.16 -59.90 -22.92
N VAL A 101 1.38 -60.29 -22.58
CA VAL A 101 1.82 -61.69 -22.60
C VAL A 101 1.69 -62.40 -21.24
N ASN A 102 1.04 -61.78 -20.24
CA ASN A 102 0.88 -62.29 -18.87
C ASN A 102 2.22 -62.61 -18.17
N ALA A 103 3.25 -61.78 -18.36
CA ALA A 103 4.58 -62.04 -17.82
C ALA A 103 5.02 -60.97 -16.80
N CYS A 104 4.06 -60.24 -16.22
CA CYS A 104 4.35 -59.24 -15.19
C CYS A 104 4.94 -59.90 -13.93
N PRO A 105 5.99 -59.33 -13.35
CA PRO A 105 6.53 -59.79 -12.08
C PRO A 105 5.52 -59.60 -10.92
N VAL A 106 5.50 -60.52 -9.98
CA VAL A 106 4.57 -60.50 -8.83
C VAL A 106 4.75 -59.26 -7.95
N GLU A 107 5.96 -58.76 -7.82
CA GLU A 107 6.27 -57.57 -7.07
C GLU A 107 5.69 -56.27 -7.66
N THR A 108 5.12 -56.35 -8.88
CA THR A 108 4.40 -55.24 -9.53
C THR A 108 2.90 -55.26 -9.27
N GLU A 109 2.40 -56.28 -8.58
CA GLU A 109 0.99 -56.44 -8.24
C GLU A 109 0.61 -55.51 -7.06
N VAL A 110 -0.45 -54.74 -7.25
CA VAL A 110 -0.98 -53.80 -6.25
C VAL A 110 -2.46 -54.04 -5.89
N GLY A 111 -3.04 -55.12 -6.49
CA GLY A 111 -4.43 -55.47 -6.25
C GLY A 111 -4.95 -56.51 -7.21
N LYS A 112 -6.27 -56.72 -7.19
CA LYS A 112 -6.96 -57.66 -8.12
C LYS A 112 -8.24 -57.07 -8.68
N ALA A 113 -8.63 -57.53 -9.86
CA ALA A 113 -9.94 -57.28 -10.45
C ALA A 113 -10.72 -58.56 -10.63
N GLU A 114 -12.02 -58.56 -10.33
CA GLU A 114 -12.99 -59.62 -10.58
C GLU A 114 -13.98 -59.10 -11.62
N ILE A 115 -14.14 -59.83 -12.72
CA ILE A 115 -14.95 -59.37 -13.85
C ILE A 115 -15.93 -60.49 -14.22
N LYS A 116 -17.19 -60.16 -14.21
CA LYS A 116 -18.26 -61.08 -14.72
C LYS A 116 -18.65 -60.60 -16.12
N LEU A 117 -18.49 -61.50 -17.06
CA LEU A 117 -18.84 -61.24 -18.44
C LEU A 117 -20.21 -61.85 -18.74
N ASN A 118 -21.05 -61.17 -19.53
CA ASN A 118 -22.46 -61.52 -19.80
C ASN A 118 -22.69 -62.98 -20.30
N GLN A 119 -21.76 -63.56 -20.99
CA GLN A 119 -21.92 -64.88 -21.57
C GLN A 119 -21.10 -66.00 -20.85
N LYS A 120 -20.47 -65.68 -19.72
CA LYS A 120 -19.66 -66.61 -18.95
C LYS A 120 -20.39 -67.01 -17.66
N THR A 121 -20.24 -68.30 -17.28
CA THR A 121 -20.79 -68.79 -16.01
C THR A 121 -19.85 -68.61 -14.83
N TRP A 122 -18.60 -68.20 -15.07
CA TRP A 122 -17.57 -67.97 -14.07
C TRP A 122 -17.13 -66.51 -14.04
N VAL A 123 -16.56 -66.06 -12.93
CA VAL A 123 -15.91 -64.75 -12.73
C VAL A 123 -14.47 -64.90 -13.20
N VAL A 124 -13.99 -63.90 -13.97
CA VAL A 124 -12.59 -63.80 -14.35
C VAL A 124 -11.89 -63.03 -13.21
N GLN A 125 -10.83 -63.61 -12.64
CA GLN A 125 -10.01 -62.96 -11.63
C GLN A 125 -8.63 -62.69 -12.24
N VAL A 126 -8.13 -61.43 -12.07
CA VAL A 126 -6.84 -60.98 -12.62
C VAL A 126 -6.15 -60.02 -11.65
N ALA A 127 -4.82 -60.07 -11.68
CA ALA A 127 -4.03 -59.09 -10.89
C ALA A 127 -4.06 -57.72 -11.55
N ILE A 128 -4.00 -56.68 -10.71
CA ILE A 128 -3.81 -55.27 -11.10
C ILE A 128 -2.34 -54.93 -10.86
N TYR A 129 -1.70 -54.41 -11.89
CA TYR A 129 -0.27 -54.11 -11.89
C TYR A 129 -0.04 -52.60 -11.89
N ASN A 130 0.98 -52.13 -11.13
CA ASN A 130 1.52 -50.80 -11.28
C ASN A 130 2.21 -50.67 -12.66
N MET A 131 1.92 -49.63 -13.41
CA MET A 131 2.40 -49.43 -14.78
C MET A 131 3.22 -48.13 -14.94
N PRO A 132 4.18 -48.13 -15.90
CA PRO A 132 4.80 -46.85 -16.30
C PRO A 132 3.74 -45.91 -16.88
N HIS A 133 3.80 -44.63 -16.56
CA HIS A 133 2.86 -43.61 -17.01
C HIS A 133 3.57 -42.40 -17.65
N GLY A 134 2.82 -41.60 -18.39
CA GLY A 134 3.30 -40.31 -18.94
C GLY A 134 3.40 -39.23 -17.88
N SER A 135 3.99 -38.09 -18.25
CA SER A 135 4.12 -36.90 -17.38
C SER A 135 2.80 -36.13 -17.18
N ASP A 136 1.73 -36.55 -17.78
CA ASP A 136 0.39 -35.93 -17.77
C ASP A 136 -0.58 -36.59 -16.77
N VAL A 137 -0.16 -37.68 -16.12
CA VAL A 137 -0.94 -38.38 -15.10
C VAL A 137 -0.04 -38.76 -13.92
N PRO A 138 -0.57 -38.78 -12.67
CA PRO A 138 0.24 -39.08 -11.48
C PRO A 138 0.58 -40.56 -11.34
N ALA A 139 -0.24 -41.47 -11.91
CA ALA A 139 -0.05 -42.90 -11.90
C ALA A 139 -0.87 -43.58 -13.01
N GLN A 140 -0.57 -44.85 -13.27
CA GLN A 140 -1.36 -45.69 -14.14
C GLN A 140 -1.31 -47.15 -13.64
N PHE A 141 -2.46 -47.81 -13.61
CA PHE A 141 -2.56 -49.24 -13.29
C PHE A 141 -3.19 -49.96 -14.46
N GLY A 142 -2.97 -51.24 -14.55
CA GLY A 142 -3.56 -52.05 -15.62
C GLY A 142 -3.74 -53.51 -15.29
N PHE A 143 -4.69 -54.13 -15.95
CA PHE A 143 -4.93 -55.56 -15.85
C PHE A 143 -5.38 -56.08 -17.22
N LYS A 144 -5.13 -57.36 -17.43
CA LYS A 144 -5.55 -58.07 -18.66
C LYS A 144 -6.63 -59.08 -18.33
N TYR A 145 -7.77 -58.96 -19.00
CA TYR A 145 -8.85 -59.90 -18.90
C TYR A 145 -9.19 -60.42 -20.31
N SER A 146 -9.30 -61.77 -20.43
CA SER A 146 -9.48 -62.41 -21.76
C SER A 146 -8.39 -61.92 -22.75
N SER A 147 -8.78 -61.33 -23.87
CA SER A 147 -7.85 -60.80 -24.87
C SER A 147 -7.63 -59.28 -24.72
N SER A 148 -8.30 -58.63 -23.79
CA SER A 148 -8.34 -57.15 -23.60
C SER A 148 -7.51 -56.72 -22.43
N VAL A 149 -6.99 -55.50 -22.52
CA VAL A 149 -6.32 -54.78 -21.43
C VAL A 149 -7.19 -53.61 -21.04
N ALA A 150 -7.42 -53.45 -19.74
CA ALA A 150 -7.98 -52.25 -19.17
C ALA A 150 -6.91 -51.50 -18.37
N THR A 151 -6.98 -50.17 -18.41
CA THR A 151 -6.11 -49.28 -17.60
C THR A 151 -6.95 -48.47 -16.64
N ILE A 152 -6.47 -48.25 -15.45
CA ILE A 152 -7.04 -47.38 -14.43
C ILE A 152 -6.11 -46.18 -14.28
N VAL A 153 -6.65 -44.99 -14.48
CA VAL A 153 -5.85 -43.72 -14.46
C VAL A 153 -6.39 -42.79 -13.39
N PRO A 154 -5.68 -42.62 -12.30
CA PRO A 154 -6.02 -41.60 -11.30
C PRO A 154 -5.70 -40.20 -11.82
N ARG A 155 -6.50 -39.22 -11.39
CA ARG A 155 -6.37 -37.79 -11.71
C ARG A 155 -6.67 -36.98 -10.45
N VAL A 156 -6.00 -35.87 -10.29
CA VAL A 156 -6.29 -34.89 -9.20
C VAL A 156 -7.40 -33.95 -9.68
N ARG A 157 -8.50 -33.88 -8.94
CA ARG A 157 -9.62 -32.97 -9.24
C ARG A 157 -9.21 -31.51 -9.01
N PRO A 158 -9.64 -30.58 -9.85
CA PRO A 158 -9.49 -29.16 -9.56
C PRO A 158 -10.45 -28.72 -8.46
N GLY A 159 -9.99 -27.85 -7.56
CA GLY A 159 -10.80 -27.24 -6.51
C GLY A 159 -10.66 -27.93 -5.15
N ASP A 160 -11.10 -29.17 -4.99
CA ASP A 160 -10.98 -29.92 -3.74
C ASP A 160 -9.70 -30.77 -3.65
N TYR A 161 -9.00 -30.92 -4.78
CA TYR A 161 -7.78 -31.75 -4.90
C TYR A 161 -7.93 -33.21 -4.48
N GLY A 162 -9.15 -33.73 -4.43
CA GLY A 162 -9.41 -35.15 -4.29
C GLY A 162 -9.02 -35.94 -5.54
N ILE A 163 -8.97 -37.27 -5.42
CA ILE A 163 -8.60 -38.15 -6.53
C ILE A 163 -9.86 -38.67 -7.23
N SER A 164 -9.90 -38.57 -8.55
CA SER A 164 -10.80 -39.34 -9.40
C SER A 164 -10.01 -40.43 -10.09
N SER A 165 -10.53 -41.66 -10.17
CA SER A 165 -9.83 -42.80 -10.78
C SER A 165 -10.78 -43.57 -11.71
N GLY A 166 -10.38 -43.65 -12.99
CA GLY A 166 -11.28 -44.28 -13.99
C GLY A 166 -10.59 -45.13 -15.03
N SER A 167 -11.40 -45.94 -15.69
CA SER A 167 -11.07 -46.67 -16.92
C SER A 167 -11.84 -46.08 -18.09
N PHE A 168 -11.13 -45.70 -19.12
CA PHE A 168 -11.69 -45.01 -20.29
C PHE A 168 -11.52 -45.83 -21.56
N GLU A 169 -12.49 -45.73 -22.49
CA GLU A 169 -12.52 -46.42 -23.76
C GLU A 169 -12.46 -47.95 -23.60
N ILE A 170 -13.22 -48.47 -22.62
CA ILE A 170 -13.32 -49.88 -22.33
C ILE A 170 -13.79 -50.62 -23.59
N THR A 171 -13.12 -51.70 -23.95
CA THR A 171 -13.39 -52.41 -25.19
C THR A 171 -14.80 -52.99 -25.25
N GLN A 172 -15.46 -52.92 -26.40
CA GLN A 172 -16.75 -53.52 -26.67
C GLN A 172 -16.68 -55.03 -26.98
N ALA A 173 -15.48 -55.61 -27.02
CA ALA A 173 -15.32 -57.02 -27.49
C ALA A 173 -16.02 -58.02 -26.59
N GLU A 174 -16.24 -57.74 -25.35
CA GLU A 174 -16.89 -58.59 -24.34
C GLU A 174 -17.87 -57.77 -23.52
N GLY A 175 -19.09 -58.17 -23.35
CA GLY A 175 -20.10 -57.57 -22.50
C GLY A 175 -19.78 -57.78 -21.03
N ILE A 176 -19.71 -56.65 -20.27
CA ILE A 176 -19.45 -56.66 -18.83
C ILE A 176 -20.80 -56.65 -18.11
N GLU A 177 -20.98 -57.59 -17.15
CA GLU A 177 -22.13 -57.65 -16.25
C GLU A 177 -21.84 -56.87 -14.95
N TRP A 178 -20.66 -57.17 -14.35
CA TRP A 178 -20.18 -56.44 -13.20
C TRP A 178 -18.65 -56.53 -13.09
N VAL A 179 -18.05 -55.52 -12.43
CA VAL A 179 -16.63 -55.48 -12.12
C VAL A 179 -16.46 -55.15 -10.65
N ARG A 180 -15.52 -55.80 -9.98
CA ARG A 180 -14.99 -55.39 -8.69
C ARG A 180 -13.48 -55.16 -8.83
N VAL A 181 -13.01 -53.99 -8.48
CA VAL A 181 -11.59 -53.64 -8.42
C VAL A 181 -11.21 -53.56 -6.96
N LYS A 182 -10.17 -54.28 -6.55
CA LYS A 182 -9.60 -54.20 -5.19
C LYS A 182 -8.16 -53.77 -5.29
N PHE A 183 -7.79 -52.69 -4.60
CA PHE A 183 -6.41 -52.29 -4.36
C PHE A 183 -6.05 -52.65 -2.92
N TRP A 184 -4.88 -53.24 -2.74
CA TRP A 184 -4.39 -53.61 -1.40
C TRP A 184 -3.83 -52.42 -0.66
N GLY A 185 -4.12 -52.31 0.64
CA GLY A 185 -3.60 -51.27 1.51
C GLY A 185 -2.09 -51.36 1.68
N VAL A 186 -1.60 -52.59 1.89
CA VAL A 186 -0.19 -52.97 1.94
C VAL A 186 0.06 -54.13 1.03
N PRO A 187 0.50 -53.97 -0.25
CA PRO A 187 0.65 -55.05 -1.23
C PRO A 187 1.55 -56.19 -0.79
N ALA A 188 2.52 -55.98 0.06
CA ALA A 188 3.42 -56.99 0.56
C ALA A 188 2.88 -57.79 1.76
N ASP A 189 1.69 -57.47 2.28
CA ASP A 189 1.11 -58.18 3.41
C ASP A 189 0.80 -59.65 3.09
N GLU A 190 1.10 -60.58 4.00
CA GLU A 190 0.91 -62.04 3.83
C GLU A 190 -0.56 -62.42 3.62
N SER A 191 -1.52 -61.58 4.06
CA SER A 191 -2.96 -61.81 3.85
C SER A 191 -3.32 -61.87 2.36
N HIS A 192 -2.50 -61.27 1.48
CA HIS A 192 -2.70 -61.21 0.05
C HIS A 192 -2.03 -62.39 -0.72
N ASP A 193 -1.22 -63.24 -0.09
CA ASP A 193 -0.53 -64.33 -0.76
C ASP A 193 -1.47 -65.31 -1.44
N THR A 194 -2.67 -65.51 -0.88
CA THR A 194 -3.73 -66.34 -1.47
C THR A 194 -4.49 -65.62 -2.61
N GLU A 195 -4.37 -64.31 -2.70
CA GLU A 195 -5.03 -63.47 -3.73
C GLU A 195 -4.13 -63.20 -4.95
N ARG A 196 -2.80 -63.38 -4.85
CA ARG A 196 -1.83 -63.08 -5.92
C ARG A 196 -1.98 -64.08 -7.10
N GLN A 197 -1.83 -63.49 -8.28
CA GLN A 197 -1.96 -64.24 -9.54
C GLN A 197 -0.61 -64.85 -9.96
N ARG A 198 -0.64 -66.07 -10.49
CA ARG A 198 0.48 -66.68 -11.18
C ARG A 198 0.34 -66.59 -12.71
N PRO A 199 1.47 -66.46 -13.46
CA PRO A 199 1.40 -66.60 -14.93
C PRO A 199 0.91 -68.00 -15.31
N GLY A 200 -0.26 -68.06 -15.93
CA GLY A 200 -0.83 -69.35 -16.40
C GLY A 200 -2.37 -69.42 -16.23
N PRO A 201 -3.02 -70.55 -16.55
CA PRO A 201 -4.43 -70.74 -16.29
C PRO A 201 -4.69 -70.62 -14.77
N ILE A 202 -5.69 -69.85 -14.40
CA ILE A 202 -6.09 -69.67 -13.00
C ILE A 202 -6.70 -70.90 -12.44
N GLU A 203 -6.02 -71.65 -11.56
CA GLU A 203 -6.61 -72.65 -10.70
C GLU A 203 -7.15 -71.99 -9.45
N ILE A 204 -8.46 -72.12 -9.25
CA ILE A 204 -9.11 -71.64 -8.00
C ILE A 204 -8.55 -72.51 -6.89
N GLY A 205 -7.81 -71.96 -5.93
CA GLY A 205 -7.19 -72.72 -4.82
C GLY A 205 -5.71 -73.08 -5.03
N GLY A 206 -4.95 -72.22 -5.77
CA GLY A 206 -3.48 -72.47 -5.91
C GLY A 206 -2.74 -72.18 -4.57
N GLU A 207 -1.47 -72.61 -4.49
CA GLU A 207 -0.60 -72.35 -3.36
C GLU A 207 -0.41 -70.84 -3.17
N PRO A 208 -0.30 -70.35 -1.93
CA PRO A 208 -0.01 -68.95 -1.65
C PRO A 208 1.26 -68.51 -2.37
N VAL A 209 1.27 -67.26 -2.90
CA VAL A 209 2.39 -66.72 -3.65
C VAL A 209 2.98 -65.55 -2.83
N ASP A 210 4.14 -65.72 -2.29
CA ASP A 210 4.93 -64.68 -1.63
C ASP A 210 5.46 -63.65 -2.64
N THR A 211 5.80 -62.46 -2.16
CA THR A 211 6.25 -61.34 -2.98
C THR A 211 7.51 -60.68 -2.40
N ASN A 212 8.35 -60.15 -3.28
CA ASN A 212 9.46 -59.26 -2.90
C ASN A 212 9.10 -57.78 -3.05
N ALA A 213 7.81 -57.44 -3.12
CA ALA A 213 7.35 -56.05 -3.15
C ALA A 213 7.79 -55.33 -1.87
N PRO A 214 8.03 -54.02 -1.91
CA PRO A 214 8.30 -53.23 -0.72
C PRO A 214 7.18 -53.37 0.30
N ASN A 215 7.53 -53.63 1.57
CA ASN A 215 6.56 -53.68 2.66
C ASN A 215 6.26 -52.31 3.19
N VAL A 216 5.54 -51.52 2.40
CA VAL A 216 5.13 -50.14 2.68
C VAL A 216 3.67 -49.94 2.27
N PRO A 217 2.98 -48.94 2.81
CA PRO A 217 1.62 -48.62 2.44
C PRO A 217 1.49 -48.22 0.97
N PHE A 218 0.44 -48.77 0.31
CA PHE A 218 0.02 -48.30 -1.03
C PHE A 218 -1.23 -47.42 -0.94
N PHE A 219 -2.20 -47.74 -0.06
CA PHE A 219 -3.45 -47.01 0.06
C PHE A 219 -3.61 -46.47 1.48
N THR A 220 -4.09 -45.24 1.61
CA THR A 220 -4.20 -44.56 2.93
C THR A 220 -5.54 -43.85 3.05
N ASN A 221 -6.25 -44.16 4.14
CA ASN A 221 -7.51 -43.50 4.50
C ASN A 221 -7.32 -41.99 4.79
N PRO A 222 -8.38 -41.16 4.62
CA PRO A 222 -8.34 -39.75 4.99
C PRO A 222 -7.86 -39.52 6.42
N THR A 223 -7.16 -38.41 6.64
CA THR A 223 -6.64 -38.01 7.96
C THR A 223 -7.52 -36.98 8.66
N SER A 224 -8.76 -36.75 8.20
CA SER A 224 -9.75 -35.86 8.79
C SER A 224 -11.00 -36.66 9.18
N CYS A 225 -11.65 -36.27 10.30
CA CYS A 225 -12.86 -36.92 10.80
C CYS A 225 -14.03 -35.87 10.85
N PRO A 226 -14.61 -35.49 9.72
CA PRO A 226 -15.82 -34.69 9.70
C PRO A 226 -17.00 -35.45 10.25
N ASP A 227 -17.97 -34.78 10.89
CA ASP A 227 -19.21 -35.37 11.37
C ASP A 227 -20.09 -35.94 10.24
N ALA A 228 -19.94 -35.42 9.02
CA ALA A 228 -20.67 -35.87 7.85
C ALA A 228 -20.00 -37.09 7.20
N ALA A 229 -20.80 -38.07 6.74
CA ALA A 229 -20.30 -39.19 5.97
C ALA A 229 -19.59 -38.70 4.69
N SER A 230 -18.46 -39.31 4.38
CA SER A 230 -17.77 -39.12 3.11
C SER A 230 -18.55 -39.76 1.96
N ILE A 231 -18.42 -39.18 0.78
CA ILE A 231 -19.14 -39.61 -0.42
C ILE A 231 -18.14 -40.09 -1.46
N PHE A 232 -18.41 -41.26 -2.02
CA PHE A 232 -17.81 -41.72 -3.28
C PHE A 232 -18.84 -41.47 -4.38
N THR A 233 -18.45 -40.93 -5.53
CA THR A 233 -19.36 -40.74 -6.66
C THR A 233 -18.90 -41.54 -7.85
N ALA A 234 -19.66 -42.60 -8.21
CA ALA A 234 -19.42 -43.40 -9.39
C ALA A 234 -20.13 -42.79 -10.61
N ARG A 235 -19.45 -42.75 -11.75
CA ARG A 235 -20.00 -42.28 -13.02
C ARG A 235 -19.69 -43.29 -14.12
N GLY A 236 -20.66 -43.50 -15.03
CA GLY A 236 -20.46 -44.32 -16.19
C GLY A 236 -21.19 -43.79 -17.41
N ASP A 237 -20.60 -43.97 -18.60
CA ASP A 237 -21.25 -43.70 -19.87
C ASP A 237 -21.10 -44.90 -20.83
N SER A 238 -21.82 -44.86 -21.96
CA SER A 238 -21.78 -45.93 -22.96
C SER A 238 -21.18 -45.46 -24.28
N TRP A 239 -20.70 -46.41 -25.07
CA TRP A 239 -20.27 -46.17 -26.44
C TRP A 239 -21.36 -45.62 -27.33
N GLN A 240 -22.62 -45.96 -27.03
CA GLN A 240 -23.78 -45.51 -27.78
C GLN A 240 -24.17 -44.09 -27.45
N PHE A 241 -23.90 -43.61 -26.22
CA PHE A 241 -24.19 -42.27 -25.73
C PHE A 241 -23.01 -41.68 -24.97
N PRO A 242 -21.88 -41.39 -25.66
CA PRO A 242 -20.69 -40.85 -25.02
C PRO A 242 -20.96 -39.49 -24.36
N GLY A 243 -20.53 -39.32 -23.10
CA GLY A 243 -20.70 -38.09 -22.33
C GLY A 243 -22.09 -37.91 -21.70
N ILE A 244 -22.99 -38.93 -21.84
CA ILE A 244 -24.23 -38.97 -21.04
C ILE A 244 -23.99 -39.94 -19.89
N TRP A 245 -23.73 -39.35 -18.71
CA TRP A 245 -23.29 -40.07 -17.52
C TRP A 245 -24.46 -40.48 -16.64
N ASP A 246 -24.46 -41.75 -16.16
CA ASP A 246 -25.16 -42.18 -14.96
C ASP A 246 -24.26 -41.87 -13.76
N GLU A 247 -24.79 -41.16 -12.75
CA GLU A 247 -24.04 -40.80 -11.53
C GLU A 247 -24.72 -41.42 -10.30
N ARG A 248 -23.92 -42.02 -9.42
CA ARG A 248 -24.38 -42.67 -8.19
C ARG A 248 -23.46 -42.28 -7.02
N ASP A 249 -24.06 -41.64 -6.01
CA ASP A 249 -23.41 -41.38 -4.73
C ASP A 249 -23.45 -42.62 -3.84
N ILE A 250 -22.29 -42.99 -3.31
CA ILE A 250 -22.12 -44.14 -2.40
C ILE A 250 -21.69 -43.53 -1.05
N THR A 251 -22.60 -43.56 -0.08
CA THR A 251 -22.41 -42.98 1.26
C THR A 251 -22.22 -44.02 2.36
N THR A 252 -22.43 -45.32 2.03
CA THR A 252 -22.34 -46.44 2.95
C THR A 252 -21.51 -47.58 2.35
N ASP A 253 -20.90 -48.34 3.21
CA ASP A 253 -20.24 -49.61 2.81
C ASP A 253 -21.24 -50.68 2.42
N ASP A 254 -20.74 -51.87 2.03
CA ASP A 254 -21.52 -53.07 1.60
C ASP A 254 -22.46 -53.61 2.73
N GLU A 255 -22.25 -53.21 4.01
CA GLU A 255 -23.13 -53.53 5.13
C GLU A 255 -24.14 -52.44 5.45
N GLY A 256 -24.11 -51.32 4.71
CA GLY A 256 -25.00 -50.16 4.88
C GLY A 256 -24.57 -49.20 5.97
N THR A 257 -23.30 -49.26 6.42
CA THR A 257 -22.76 -48.33 7.43
C THR A 257 -22.11 -47.13 6.76
N PRO A 258 -22.44 -45.88 7.18
CA PRO A 258 -21.89 -44.67 6.61
C PRO A 258 -20.36 -44.56 6.75
N PHE A 259 -19.70 -43.96 5.75
CA PHE A 259 -18.26 -43.64 5.78
C PHE A 259 -17.96 -42.42 6.65
N VAL A 260 -18.13 -42.60 7.96
CA VAL A 260 -17.71 -41.58 8.95
C VAL A 260 -16.37 -42.02 9.52
N TRP A 261 -15.34 -41.18 9.31
CA TRP A 261 -13.99 -41.46 9.77
C TRP A 261 -13.87 -41.24 11.30
N GLU A 262 -13.09 -42.06 11.97
CA GLU A 262 -12.90 -42.06 13.41
C GLU A 262 -11.42 -42.22 13.78
N GLY A 263 -11.04 -41.95 15.05
CA GLY A 263 -9.68 -42.11 15.54
C GLY A 263 -8.68 -41.02 15.12
N CYS A 264 -9.14 -39.88 14.65
CA CYS A 264 -8.27 -38.77 14.28
C CYS A 264 -7.40 -38.24 15.46
N GLU A 265 -7.86 -38.46 16.70
CA GLU A 265 -7.10 -38.10 17.90
C GLU A 265 -5.81 -38.90 18.07
N ASN A 266 -5.72 -40.06 17.43
CA ASN A 266 -4.57 -40.98 17.52
C ASN A 266 -3.51 -40.71 16.43
N LEU A 267 -3.79 -39.85 15.45
CA LEU A 267 -2.86 -39.62 14.33
C LEU A 267 -1.63 -38.84 14.79
N PRO A 268 -0.42 -39.25 14.40
CA PRO A 268 0.80 -38.49 14.64
C PRO A 268 0.77 -37.18 13.86
N PHE A 269 1.33 -36.09 14.48
CA PHE A 269 1.47 -34.81 13.80
C PHE A 269 2.62 -34.04 14.41
N GLU A 270 3.78 -34.06 13.79
CA GLU A 270 5.03 -33.46 14.27
C GLU A 270 5.68 -32.55 13.20
N PRO A 271 4.96 -31.56 12.67
CA PRO A 271 5.51 -30.66 11.66
C PRO A 271 6.59 -29.73 12.26
N THR A 272 7.60 -29.40 11.43
CA THR A 272 8.51 -28.30 11.73
C THR A 272 8.37 -27.22 10.66
N LEU A 273 8.13 -25.99 11.09
CA LEU A 273 8.01 -24.82 10.20
C LEU A 273 9.06 -23.78 10.56
N ILE A 274 10.07 -23.64 9.70
CA ILE A 274 11.26 -22.81 9.94
C ILE A 274 11.35 -21.70 8.90
N PRO A 275 10.88 -20.48 9.22
CA PRO A 275 11.12 -19.29 8.40
C PRO A 275 12.44 -18.63 8.80
N LEU A 276 13.35 -18.44 7.83
CA LEU A 276 14.66 -17.81 8.01
C LEU A 276 14.80 -16.56 7.15
N PRO A 277 15.10 -15.39 7.74
CA PRO A 277 15.39 -14.20 6.95
C PRO A 277 16.75 -14.30 6.24
N GLY A 278 16.85 -13.75 5.05
CA GLY A 278 18.06 -13.74 4.24
C GLY A 278 19.18 -12.85 4.79
N THR A 279 18.93 -12.06 5.84
CA THR A 279 19.93 -11.21 6.51
C THR A 279 19.61 -10.99 8.00
N HIS A 280 20.66 -10.86 8.81
CA HIS A 280 20.58 -10.48 10.24
C HIS A 280 20.88 -8.98 10.47
N ARG A 281 20.94 -8.20 9.40
CA ARG A 281 21.22 -6.77 9.45
C ARG A 281 19.96 -5.98 9.78
N ALA A 282 20.06 -5.04 10.72
CA ALA A 282 18.99 -4.13 11.07
C ALA A 282 18.60 -3.22 9.88
N HIS A 283 17.30 -2.87 9.81
CA HIS A 283 16.75 -1.93 8.83
C HIS A 283 17.14 -2.23 7.39
N SER A 284 17.03 -3.50 6.99
CA SER A 284 17.51 -3.95 5.67
C SER A 284 16.45 -4.75 4.93
N PRO A 285 16.32 -4.58 3.59
CA PRO A 285 15.50 -5.46 2.78
C PRO A 285 15.97 -6.90 2.91
N THR A 286 15.05 -7.85 3.09
CA THR A 286 15.35 -9.26 3.29
C THR A 286 14.41 -10.14 2.48
N GLY A 287 14.97 -11.18 1.85
CA GLY A 287 14.24 -12.36 1.42
C GLY A 287 13.83 -13.21 2.62
N LEU A 288 13.15 -14.28 2.35
CA LEU A 288 12.70 -15.24 3.35
C LEU A 288 12.80 -16.64 2.76
N ASP A 289 13.48 -17.52 3.47
CA ASP A 289 13.54 -18.95 3.21
C ASP A 289 12.62 -19.66 4.22
N ILE A 290 11.67 -20.44 3.75
CA ILE A 290 10.71 -21.15 4.61
C ILE A 290 10.76 -22.62 4.29
N ASN A 291 10.99 -23.43 5.31
CA ASN A 291 10.96 -24.86 5.22
C ASN A 291 9.86 -25.42 6.15
N LEU A 292 8.90 -26.13 5.57
CA LEU A 292 7.87 -26.89 6.29
C LEU A 292 8.12 -28.37 6.08
N ASP A 293 8.61 -29.05 7.09
CA ASP A 293 8.82 -30.50 7.10
C ASP A 293 7.68 -31.18 7.85
N LEU A 294 7.15 -32.26 7.27
CA LEU A 294 6.17 -33.14 7.89
C LEU A 294 6.71 -34.57 7.83
N PRO A 295 7.27 -35.09 8.94
CA PRO A 295 7.78 -36.44 8.96
C PRO A 295 6.69 -37.45 8.66
N SER A 296 6.95 -38.36 7.71
CA SER A 296 6.11 -39.52 7.48
C SER A 296 6.63 -40.66 8.32
N ASN A 297 5.77 -41.19 9.19
CA ASN A 297 6.07 -42.34 10.04
C ASN A 297 5.32 -43.61 9.52
N GLU A 298 5.31 -43.79 8.22
CA GLU A 298 4.48 -44.81 7.60
C GLU A 298 5.16 -46.17 7.61
N GLY A 299 5.02 -46.92 8.70
CA GLY A 299 5.19 -48.36 8.70
C GLY A 299 3.89 -49.03 8.30
N PRO A 300 3.94 -50.26 7.72
CA PRO A 300 2.77 -50.96 7.21
C PRO A 300 1.67 -51.26 8.24
N GLY A 301 1.98 -51.26 9.53
CA GLY A 301 1.03 -51.42 10.63
C GLY A 301 0.78 -50.15 11.45
N GLY A 302 1.23 -48.99 10.98
CA GLY A 302 1.04 -47.69 11.62
C GLY A 302 -0.13 -46.91 11.09
N PHE A 303 -0.30 -45.65 11.58
CA PHE A 303 -1.21 -44.70 11.00
C PHE A 303 -0.40 -43.59 10.33
N SER A 304 -0.91 -43.12 9.20
CA SER A 304 -0.31 -42.00 8.49
C SER A 304 -0.34 -40.72 9.32
N SER A 305 0.66 -39.85 9.17
CA SER A 305 0.67 -38.52 9.76
C SER A 305 -0.51 -37.67 9.24
N SER A 306 -1.14 -36.89 10.14
CA SER A 306 -2.22 -36.03 9.71
C SER A 306 -1.73 -35.01 8.66
N ALA A 307 -2.54 -34.78 7.61
CA ALA A 307 -2.28 -33.72 6.66
C ALA A 307 -2.36 -32.34 7.33
N VAL A 308 -1.59 -31.39 6.83
CA VAL A 308 -1.62 -29.98 7.29
C VAL A 308 -2.86 -29.29 6.73
N LYS A 309 -3.65 -28.66 7.61
CA LYS A 309 -4.83 -27.87 7.27
C LYS A 309 -4.48 -26.41 7.09
N GLU A 310 -3.73 -25.84 8.03
CA GLU A 310 -3.39 -24.43 8.06
C GLU A 310 -1.97 -24.24 8.57
N ALA A 311 -1.24 -23.31 7.95
CA ALA A 311 0.08 -22.90 8.38
C ALA A 311 0.08 -21.38 8.60
N VAL A 312 0.52 -20.95 9.77
CA VAL A 312 0.53 -19.55 10.20
C VAL A 312 1.93 -19.14 10.62
N VAL A 313 2.42 -18.05 10.05
CA VAL A 313 3.70 -17.43 10.41
C VAL A 313 3.43 -16.02 10.91
N THR A 314 3.71 -15.76 12.19
CA THR A 314 3.60 -14.42 12.79
C THR A 314 4.98 -13.84 13.02
N PHE A 315 5.31 -12.80 12.27
CA PHE A 315 6.61 -12.12 12.38
C PHE A 315 6.65 -11.24 13.64
N PRO A 316 7.85 -11.01 14.23
CA PRO A 316 8.00 -10.07 15.32
C PRO A 316 7.70 -8.64 14.87
N LYS A 317 7.30 -7.80 15.82
CA LYS A 317 7.14 -6.37 15.56
C LYS A 317 8.43 -5.78 15.01
N GLY A 318 8.30 -4.94 14.00
CA GLY A 318 9.43 -4.34 13.29
C GLY A 318 9.82 -5.06 12.00
N VAL A 319 9.41 -6.32 11.78
CA VAL A 319 9.41 -6.92 10.45
C VAL A 319 8.21 -6.40 9.68
N THR A 320 8.45 -5.80 8.52
CA THR A 320 7.40 -5.13 7.75
C THR A 320 7.54 -5.36 6.25
N VAL A 321 6.52 -5.01 5.50
CA VAL A 321 6.55 -5.05 4.03
C VAL A 321 7.51 -3.97 3.50
N SER A 322 8.33 -4.31 2.52
CA SER A 322 9.30 -3.41 1.90
C SER A 322 8.65 -2.52 0.82
N SER A 323 8.66 -1.21 1.01
CA SER A 323 8.24 -0.28 -0.05
C SER A 323 9.17 -0.29 -1.27
N SER A 324 10.42 -0.70 -1.12
CA SER A 324 11.39 -0.85 -2.22
C SER A 324 11.06 -2.03 -3.14
N ALA A 325 10.30 -3.02 -2.65
CA ALA A 325 9.87 -4.19 -3.43
C ALA A 325 8.96 -3.84 -4.61
N VAL A 326 8.32 -2.68 -4.56
CA VAL A 326 7.33 -2.23 -5.56
C VAL A 326 7.94 -1.92 -6.94
N ALA A 327 9.27 -1.75 -7.02
CA ALA A 327 9.95 -1.44 -8.29
C ALA A 327 9.82 -2.61 -9.29
N GLY A 328 9.02 -2.41 -10.34
CA GLY A 328 8.73 -3.42 -11.35
C GLY A 328 7.76 -4.52 -10.90
N LEU A 329 7.13 -4.38 -9.74
CA LEU A 329 6.15 -5.32 -9.23
C LEU A 329 4.82 -5.16 -9.97
N GLU A 330 4.24 -6.30 -10.35
CA GLU A 330 2.90 -6.43 -10.91
C GLU A 330 2.06 -7.33 -9.99
N ALA A 331 0.78 -7.40 -10.22
CA ALA A 331 -0.10 -8.30 -9.49
C ALA A 331 -0.80 -9.28 -10.44
N CYS A 332 -1.08 -10.48 -9.98
CA CYS A 332 -1.84 -11.49 -10.70
C CYS A 332 -3.30 -11.44 -10.24
N SER A 333 -4.22 -11.30 -11.17
CA SER A 333 -5.65 -11.34 -10.88
C SER A 333 -6.15 -12.77 -10.66
N GLU A 334 -7.26 -12.94 -9.95
CA GLU A 334 -7.89 -14.23 -9.72
C GLU A 334 -8.26 -14.94 -11.04
N ALA A 335 -8.69 -14.19 -12.05
CA ALA A 335 -8.97 -14.72 -13.38
C ALA A 335 -7.72 -15.26 -14.10
N GLN A 336 -6.56 -14.65 -13.89
CA GLN A 336 -5.28 -15.13 -14.46
C GLN A 336 -4.76 -16.36 -13.71
N VAL A 337 -5.00 -16.47 -12.42
CA VAL A 337 -4.71 -17.66 -11.62
C VAL A 337 -5.62 -18.80 -12.04
N GLY A 338 -6.92 -18.53 -12.22
CA GLY A 338 -7.94 -19.55 -12.51
C GLY A 338 -8.11 -20.51 -11.33
N LEU A 339 -8.45 -20.00 -10.14
CA LEU A 339 -8.79 -20.82 -8.98
C LEU A 339 -9.91 -21.79 -9.32
N GLY A 340 -9.86 -23.01 -8.77
CA GLY A 340 -10.88 -24.03 -8.95
C GLY A 340 -10.92 -24.68 -10.34
N ASN A 341 -9.96 -24.40 -11.23
CA ASN A 341 -9.83 -25.08 -12.52
C ASN A 341 -8.38 -25.52 -12.79
N ASN A 342 -8.23 -26.46 -13.75
CA ASN A 342 -6.92 -27.05 -14.09
C ASN A 342 -6.23 -26.35 -15.28
N GLN A 343 -6.60 -25.10 -15.62
CA GLN A 343 -5.92 -24.36 -16.68
C GLN A 343 -4.58 -23.80 -16.18
N PRO A 344 -3.55 -23.72 -17.03
CA PRO A 344 -2.30 -23.09 -16.68
C PRO A 344 -2.51 -21.65 -16.18
N PRO A 345 -1.89 -21.24 -15.07
CA PRO A 345 -1.96 -19.84 -14.63
C PRO A 345 -1.25 -18.92 -15.65
N ALA A 346 -1.80 -17.72 -15.86
CA ALA A 346 -1.32 -16.73 -16.83
C ALA A 346 -0.88 -15.42 -16.12
N CYS A 347 -0.19 -15.54 -14.99
CA CYS A 347 0.28 -14.40 -14.21
C CYS A 347 1.39 -13.61 -14.92
N PRO A 348 1.44 -12.27 -14.80
CA PRO A 348 2.55 -11.48 -15.27
C PRO A 348 3.86 -11.89 -14.59
N SER A 349 4.97 -11.90 -15.31
CA SER A 349 6.28 -12.25 -14.72
C SER A 349 6.72 -11.31 -13.61
N GLY A 350 6.28 -10.04 -13.62
CA GLY A 350 6.53 -9.06 -12.56
C GLY A 350 5.78 -9.34 -11.25
N SER A 351 4.81 -10.26 -11.23
CA SER A 351 4.10 -10.64 -10.01
C SER A 351 4.85 -11.66 -9.13
N LYS A 352 5.90 -12.28 -9.65
CA LYS A 352 6.66 -13.32 -8.96
C LYS A 352 7.42 -12.75 -7.75
N LEU A 353 7.16 -13.32 -6.58
CA LEU A 353 7.85 -12.99 -5.31
C LEU A 353 8.90 -14.02 -4.92
N GLY A 354 8.71 -15.29 -5.32
CA GLY A 354 9.61 -16.38 -4.95
C GLY A 354 9.30 -17.67 -5.71
N ASN A 355 10.04 -18.72 -5.35
CA ASN A 355 9.87 -20.08 -5.85
C ASN A 355 9.28 -20.96 -4.75
N VAL A 356 8.67 -22.08 -5.16
CA VAL A 356 8.22 -23.13 -4.27
C VAL A 356 8.63 -24.48 -4.83
N THR A 357 9.08 -25.36 -3.95
CA THR A 357 9.35 -26.77 -4.24
C THR A 357 8.62 -27.62 -3.23
N ILE A 358 7.92 -28.67 -3.68
CA ILE A 358 7.21 -29.61 -2.81
C ILE A 358 7.76 -31.02 -3.06
N GLU A 359 8.23 -31.66 -2.01
CA GLU A 359 8.63 -33.07 -2.02
C GLU A 359 7.49 -33.89 -1.44
N THR A 360 7.16 -35.00 -2.11
CA THR A 360 6.09 -35.91 -1.71
C THR A 360 6.49 -37.33 -2.02
N GLN A 361 6.03 -38.29 -1.18
CA GLN A 361 6.28 -39.73 -1.39
C GLN A 361 5.51 -40.30 -2.58
N VAL A 362 4.37 -39.69 -2.94
CA VAL A 362 3.46 -40.22 -3.95
C VAL A 362 3.88 -39.90 -5.39
N LEU A 363 4.91 -39.07 -5.55
CA LEU A 363 5.47 -38.75 -6.88
C LEU A 363 7.00 -38.90 -6.85
N PRO A 364 7.62 -39.39 -7.95
CA PRO A 364 9.07 -39.64 -7.98
C PRO A 364 9.92 -38.36 -8.05
N ASP A 365 9.38 -37.28 -8.58
CA ASP A 365 10.09 -36.00 -8.77
C ASP A 365 9.44 -34.88 -7.92
N PRO A 366 10.23 -33.96 -7.35
CA PRO A 366 9.71 -32.81 -6.65
C PRO A 366 8.86 -31.90 -7.56
N LEU A 367 7.79 -31.38 -7.02
CA LEU A 367 6.94 -30.39 -7.71
C LEU A 367 7.55 -29.00 -7.60
N ALA A 368 7.67 -28.30 -8.74
CA ALA A 368 8.19 -26.94 -8.78
C ALA A 368 7.09 -25.93 -9.12
N GLY A 369 7.19 -24.73 -8.53
CA GLY A 369 6.22 -23.66 -8.73
C GLY A 369 6.73 -22.28 -8.34
N GLU A 370 5.78 -21.35 -8.25
CA GLU A 370 6.05 -19.95 -7.96
C GLU A 370 5.07 -19.42 -6.91
N VAL A 371 5.56 -18.43 -6.13
CA VAL A 371 4.70 -17.59 -5.29
C VAL A 371 4.57 -16.24 -5.98
N VAL A 372 3.34 -15.82 -6.25
CA VAL A 372 3.03 -14.57 -6.95
C VAL A 372 2.15 -13.65 -6.11
N LEU A 373 2.30 -12.34 -6.30
CA LEU A 373 1.47 -11.33 -5.64
C LEU A 373 0.06 -11.33 -6.23
N ALA A 374 -0.95 -11.32 -5.37
CA ALA A 374 -2.36 -11.18 -5.76
C ALA A 374 -2.76 -9.71 -5.98
N GLU A 375 -3.82 -9.48 -6.77
CA GLU A 375 -4.37 -8.13 -7.00
C GLU A 375 -5.00 -7.58 -5.71
N GLN A 376 -4.68 -6.32 -5.40
CA GLN A 376 -5.19 -5.61 -4.22
C GLN A 376 -6.73 -5.57 -4.20
N ASN A 377 -7.34 -5.94 -3.06
CA ASN A 377 -8.79 -5.93 -2.81
C ASN A 377 -9.64 -6.79 -3.76
N LYS A 378 -9.02 -7.50 -4.71
CA LYS A 378 -9.65 -8.41 -5.67
C LYS A 378 -9.01 -9.79 -5.61
N ASN A 379 -8.87 -10.30 -4.43
CA ASN A 379 -8.37 -11.62 -4.09
C ASN A 379 -9.38 -12.31 -3.16
N PRO A 380 -9.28 -13.60 -2.89
CA PRO A 380 -10.27 -14.34 -2.08
C PRO A 380 -10.54 -13.77 -0.69
N PHE A 381 -9.59 -13.01 -0.14
CA PHE A 381 -9.69 -12.42 1.19
C PHE A 381 -10.20 -10.96 1.18
N GLY A 382 -10.31 -10.33 0.00
CA GLY A 382 -10.61 -8.90 -0.11
C GLY A 382 -9.56 -8.00 0.55
N SER A 383 -8.35 -8.52 0.76
CA SER A 383 -7.26 -7.85 1.48
C SER A 383 -6.38 -7.03 0.56
N ILE A 384 -5.59 -6.11 1.16
CA ILE A 384 -4.59 -5.31 0.44
C ILE A 384 -3.45 -6.20 -0.04
N PHE A 385 -3.03 -7.15 0.81
CA PHE A 385 -1.93 -8.05 0.54
C PHE A 385 -2.39 -9.50 0.58
N ALA A 386 -2.16 -10.22 -0.50
CA ALA A 386 -2.34 -11.66 -0.60
C ALA A 386 -1.37 -12.23 -1.64
N VAL A 387 -1.17 -13.52 -1.61
CA VAL A 387 -0.31 -14.23 -2.55
C VAL A 387 -1.02 -15.46 -3.10
N TYR A 388 -0.54 -15.99 -4.21
CA TYR A 388 -0.92 -17.32 -4.69
C TYR A 388 0.33 -18.19 -4.79
N MET A 389 0.26 -19.39 -4.24
CA MET A 389 1.22 -20.45 -4.49
C MET A 389 0.72 -21.26 -5.68
N LEU A 390 1.51 -21.34 -6.74
CA LEU A 390 1.17 -21.94 -8.02
C LEU A 390 2.16 -23.05 -8.34
N VAL A 391 1.75 -24.30 -8.21
CA VAL A 391 2.63 -25.46 -8.40
C VAL A 391 2.09 -26.35 -9.51
N LYS A 392 2.96 -26.79 -10.42
CA LYS A 392 2.60 -27.70 -11.50
C LYS A 392 2.88 -29.14 -11.09
N GLY A 393 1.86 -29.99 -11.13
CA GLY A 393 1.96 -31.43 -11.00
C GLY A 393 1.68 -32.17 -12.31
N PRO A 394 1.79 -33.52 -12.31
CA PRO A 394 1.44 -34.39 -13.43
C PRO A 394 -0.07 -34.34 -13.73
N GLY A 395 -0.45 -33.55 -14.76
CA GLY A 395 -1.84 -33.40 -15.16
C GLY A 395 -2.68 -32.45 -14.29
N PHE A 396 -2.11 -31.74 -13.32
CA PHE A 396 -2.84 -30.81 -12.49
C PHE A 396 -2.02 -29.56 -12.11
N TYR A 397 -2.72 -28.51 -11.63
CA TYR A 397 -2.11 -27.33 -11.02
C TYR A 397 -2.66 -27.17 -9.59
N LEU A 398 -1.75 -27.15 -8.62
CA LEU A 398 -2.07 -26.72 -7.25
C LEU A 398 -2.03 -25.21 -7.20
N LYS A 399 -3.15 -24.58 -6.79
CA LYS A 399 -3.33 -23.13 -6.74
C LYS A 399 -3.86 -22.75 -5.37
N LEU A 400 -2.97 -22.38 -4.45
CA LEU A 400 -3.31 -22.11 -3.06
C LEU A 400 -3.23 -20.62 -2.77
N PRO A 401 -4.32 -19.94 -2.36
CA PRO A 401 -4.28 -18.57 -1.91
C PRO A 401 -3.69 -18.48 -0.50
N GLY A 402 -2.89 -17.44 -0.26
CA GLY A 402 -2.32 -17.13 1.05
C GLY A 402 -2.65 -15.70 1.46
N GLU A 403 -3.16 -15.54 2.67
CA GLU A 403 -3.50 -14.25 3.24
C GLU A 403 -2.29 -13.61 3.93
N LEU A 404 -2.04 -12.34 3.69
CA LEU A 404 -1.02 -11.55 4.37
C LEU A 404 -1.70 -10.44 5.17
N ASN A 405 -1.87 -10.66 6.46
CA ASN A 405 -2.44 -9.70 7.38
C ASN A 405 -1.36 -8.75 7.92
N VAL A 406 -1.52 -7.45 7.67
CA VAL A 406 -0.61 -6.41 8.14
C VAL A 406 -1.37 -5.52 9.12
N SER A 407 -0.88 -5.43 10.35
CA SER A 407 -1.46 -4.57 11.39
C SER A 407 -1.37 -3.11 10.98
N LYS A 408 -2.51 -2.41 10.95
CA LYS A 408 -2.57 -0.98 10.59
C LYS A 408 -1.91 -0.07 11.64
N GLU A 409 -1.75 -0.56 12.86
CA GLU A 409 -1.21 0.21 13.99
C GLU A 409 0.33 0.19 14.01
N ASP A 410 0.93 -0.97 13.81
CA ASP A 410 2.37 -1.17 13.98
C ASP A 410 3.06 -1.91 12.83
N GLY A 411 2.31 -2.28 11.78
CA GLY A 411 2.84 -2.97 10.61
C GLY A 411 3.25 -4.42 10.84
N GLN A 412 2.88 -5.04 11.98
CA GLN A 412 3.19 -6.44 12.23
C GLN A 412 2.57 -7.34 11.18
N LEU A 413 3.37 -8.23 10.60
CA LEU A 413 2.98 -9.12 9.52
C LEU A 413 2.61 -10.51 10.06
N LYS A 414 1.48 -11.06 9.57
CA LYS A 414 1.04 -12.43 9.77
C LYS A 414 0.69 -13.04 8.40
N ALA A 415 1.33 -14.14 8.03
CA ALA A 415 1.02 -14.91 6.84
C ALA A 415 0.21 -16.14 7.20
N ILE A 416 -0.86 -16.44 6.44
CA ILE A 416 -1.79 -17.53 6.70
C ILE A 416 -2.06 -18.27 5.38
N PHE A 417 -1.80 -19.57 5.36
CA PHE A 417 -2.25 -20.49 4.32
C PHE A 417 -3.25 -21.44 4.95
N SER A 418 -4.51 -21.31 4.64
CA SER A 418 -5.61 -22.13 5.15
C SER A 418 -6.17 -23.07 4.07
N ASP A 419 -6.91 -24.09 4.52
CA ASP A 419 -7.52 -25.10 3.68
C ASP A 419 -6.53 -25.76 2.70
N ILE A 420 -5.33 -26.04 3.21
CA ILE A 420 -4.29 -26.77 2.46
C ILE A 420 -4.85 -28.14 2.11
N PRO A 421 -4.74 -28.57 0.83
CA PRO A 421 -5.28 -29.85 0.38
C PRO A 421 -4.76 -31.05 1.19
N GLN A 422 -5.61 -32.01 1.44
CA GLN A 422 -5.24 -33.28 2.11
C GLN A 422 -4.44 -34.19 1.17
N LEU A 423 -3.34 -33.68 0.62
CA LEU A 423 -2.37 -34.43 -0.19
C LEU A 423 -1.10 -34.65 0.65
N PRO A 424 -0.50 -35.86 0.65
CA PRO A 424 0.71 -36.08 1.42
C PRO A 424 1.89 -35.33 0.82
N PHE A 425 2.68 -34.69 1.69
CA PHE A 425 3.99 -34.12 1.37
C PHE A 425 4.97 -34.37 2.52
N GLU A 426 6.26 -34.38 2.21
CA GLU A 426 7.33 -34.49 3.18
C GLU A 426 7.95 -33.13 3.48
N ASN A 427 8.14 -32.32 2.44
CA ASN A 427 8.74 -31.00 2.55
C ASN A 427 8.07 -30.00 1.61
N VAL A 428 7.87 -28.78 2.11
CA VAL A 428 7.51 -27.60 1.30
C VAL A 428 8.55 -26.53 1.55
N HIS A 429 9.34 -26.20 0.52
CA HIS A 429 10.35 -25.17 0.55
C HIS A 429 9.91 -23.93 -0.25
N LEU A 430 9.88 -22.78 0.40
CA LEU A 430 9.57 -21.49 -0.21
C LEU A 430 10.80 -20.59 -0.15
N ASP A 431 11.27 -20.10 -1.29
CA ASP A 431 12.40 -19.18 -1.40
C ASP A 431 11.93 -17.86 -1.97
N PHE A 432 11.76 -16.84 -1.10
CA PHE A 432 11.41 -15.49 -1.50
C PHE A 432 12.66 -14.68 -1.86
N ARG A 433 12.56 -13.95 -2.98
CA ARG A 433 13.67 -13.17 -3.53
C ARG A 433 14.33 -12.27 -2.49
N GLY A 434 15.66 -12.31 -2.44
CA GLY A 434 16.49 -11.42 -1.63
C GLY A 434 16.93 -10.15 -2.37
N GLY A 435 17.89 -9.43 -1.78
CA GLY A 435 18.51 -8.23 -2.36
C GLY A 435 17.72 -6.94 -2.13
N PRO A 436 18.08 -5.85 -2.84
CA PRO A 436 17.55 -4.51 -2.54
C PRO A 436 16.06 -4.31 -2.77
N THR A 437 15.42 -5.17 -3.56
CA THR A 437 13.98 -5.18 -3.83
C THR A 437 13.27 -6.36 -3.17
N ALA A 438 13.87 -6.90 -2.12
CA ALA A 438 13.27 -7.98 -1.33
C ALA A 438 11.93 -7.56 -0.72
N PRO A 439 10.96 -8.50 -0.53
CA PRO A 439 9.61 -8.19 -0.12
C PRO A 439 9.48 -7.71 1.33
N LEU A 440 10.39 -8.08 2.21
CA LEU A 440 10.35 -7.75 3.63
C LEU A 440 11.49 -6.82 4.04
N VAL A 441 11.34 -6.18 5.22
CA VAL A 441 12.37 -5.39 5.90
C VAL A 441 12.52 -5.91 7.31
N THR A 442 13.77 -6.10 7.75
CA THR A 442 14.13 -6.48 9.12
C THR A 442 13.84 -5.34 10.12
N PRO A 443 13.69 -5.65 11.42
CA PRO A 443 13.56 -4.64 12.45
C PRO A 443 14.63 -3.55 12.39
N ASN A 444 14.26 -2.33 12.76
CA ASN A 444 15.17 -1.18 12.74
C ASN A 444 16.19 -1.17 13.89
N THR A 445 15.99 -2.01 14.90
CA THR A 445 16.88 -2.15 16.06
C THR A 445 17.45 -3.57 16.15
N CYS A 446 18.65 -3.68 16.68
CA CYS A 446 19.21 -4.98 17.01
C CYS A 446 18.57 -5.55 18.26
N GLY A 447 18.49 -6.87 18.31
CA GLY A 447 17.91 -7.62 19.41
C GLY A 447 17.67 -9.07 19.03
N ASP A 448 17.28 -9.85 20.02
CA ASP A 448 16.87 -11.23 19.87
C ASP A 448 15.35 -11.25 19.61
N TYR A 449 14.98 -11.37 18.36
CA TYR A 449 13.61 -11.52 17.93
C TYR A 449 13.27 -12.99 17.73
N SER A 450 11.98 -13.31 17.63
CA SER A 450 11.51 -14.64 17.26
C SER A 450 10.29 -14.57 16.35
N ILE A 451 10.21 -15.52 15.42
CA ILE A 451 9.05 -15.73 14.55
C ILE A 451 8.22 -16.84 15.18
N LYS A 452 6.94 -16.58 15.43
CA LYS A 452 6.00 -17.59 15.92
C LYS A 452 5.41 -18.34 14.74
N THR A 453 5.44 -19.67 14.80
CA THR A 453 4.81 -20.54 13.81
C THR A 453 3.73 -21.39 14.46
N GLU A 454 2.61 -21.62 13.75
CA GLU A 454 1.49 -22.42 14.18
C GLU A 454 1.07 -23.29 12.99
N VAL A 455 1.08 -24.60 13.13
CA VAL A 455 0.69 -25.55 12.09
C VAL A 455 -0.46 -26.38 12.59
N PHE A 456 -1.59 -26.35 11.91
CA PHE A 456 -2.83 -27.00 12.30
C PHE A 456 -3.04 -28.28 11.48
N PRO A 457 -3.30 -29.44 12.12
CA PRO A 457 -3.64 -30.68 11.41
C PRO A 457 -5.10 -30.71 10.97
N TRP A 458 -5.40 -31.46 9.90
CA TRP A 458 -6.78 -31.80 9.56
C TRP A 458 -7.44 -32.70 10.61
N ALA A 459 -6.67 -33.56 11.25
CA ALA A 459 -7.16 -34.46 12.29
C ALA A 459 -7.72 -33.73 13.53
N ARG A 460 -7.08 -32.67 13.97
CA ARG A 460 -7.44 -31.85 15.12
C ARG A 460 -7.30 -30.36 14.77
N PRO A 461 -8.25 -29.78 14.02
CA PRO A 461 -8.09 -28.45 13.40
C PRO A 461 -8.05 -27.28 14.39
N THR A 462 -8.23 -27.52 15.67
CA THR A 462 -8.17 -26.52 16.75
C THR A 462 -6.92 -26.65 17.64
N GLU A 463 -6.06 -27.63 17.38
CA GLU A 463 -4.89 -27.97 18.19
C GLU A 463 -3.59 -27.82 17.37
N PRO A 464 -3.04 -26.61 17.23
CA PRO A 464 -1.82 -26.42 16.44
C PRO A 464 -0.57 -26.90 17.16
N VAL A 465 0.41 -27.33 16.40
CA VAL A 465 1.81 -27.38 16.85
C VAL A 465 2.37 -25.98 16.78
N VAL A 466 2.82 -25.47 17.92
CA VAL A 466 3.31 -24.09 18.06
C VAL A 466 4.83 -24.10 18.31
N ALA A 467 5.56 -23.33 17.53
CA ALA A 467 7.00 -23.16 17.71
C ALA A 467 7.41 -21.68 17.69
N SER A 468 8.60 -21.39 18.18
CA SER A 468 9.22 -20.07 18.15
C SER A 468 10.61 -20.19 17.53
N VAL A 469 10.78 -19.63 16.34
CA VAL A 469 12.03 -19.69 15.58
C VAL A 469 12.86 -18.44 15.87
N PRO A 470 14.10 -18.54 16.34
CA PRO A 470 14.97 -17.40 16.62
C PRO A 470 15.29 -16.60 15.36
N MET A 471 15.20 -15.28 15.47
CA MET A 471 15.54 -14.31 14.41
C MET A 471 16.45 -13.22 15.01
N PRO A 472 17.72 -13.51 15.29
CA PRO A 472 18.62 -12.50 15.84
C PRO A 472 18.96 -11.43 14.81
N ILE A 473 18.82 -10.17 15.18
CA ILE A 473 19.30 -9.03 14.39
C ILE A 473 20.52 -8.45 15.13
N ASN A 474 21.69 -8.68 14.61
CA ASN A 474 22.96 -8.41 15.26
C ASN A 474 24.00 -7.69 14.38
N GLU A 475 23.64 -7.36 13.13
CA GLU A 475 24.46 -6.61 12.20
C GLU A 475 23.83 -5.24 11.90
N GLY A 476 24.66 -4.24 11.55
CA GLY A 476 24.18 -2.91 11.22
C GLY A 476 23.53 -2.18 12.38
N CYS A 477 23.87 -2.56 13.61
CA CYS A 477 23.41 -1.97 14.85
C CYS A 477 24.06 -0.59 15.04
N ALA A 478 23.75 0.38 14.21
CA ALA A 478 24.09 1.76 14.48
C ALA A 478 23.41 2.15 15.78
N GLY A 479 24.16 2.49 16.80
CA GLY A 479 23.61 2.94 18.11
C GLY A 479 22.63 4.06 17.88
N GLY A 480 21.45 3.94 18.44
CA GLY A 480 20.25 4.76 18.33
C GLY A 480 20.42 5.95 17.41
N GLY A 481 20.00 5.77 16.19
CA GLY A 481 20.25 6.50 14.96
C GLY A 481 20.64 7.97 15.12
N GLU A 482 21.81 8.36 14.68
CA GLU A 482 22.13 9.77 14.44
C GLU A 482 20.96 10.39 13.66
N PHE A 483 20.62 11.62 13.98
CA PHE A 483 19.64 12.39 13.23
C PHE A 483 20.32 13.61 12.64
N ASN A 484 20.78 13.49 11.40
CA ASN A 484 21.54 14.54 10.72
C ASN A 484 21.01 14.77 9.27
N PRO A 485 19.73 15.13 9.12
CA PRO A 485 19.16 15.37 7.82
C PRO A 485 19.82 16.57 7.14
N SER A 486 20.07 16.46 5.84
CA SER A 486 20.65 17.52 5.02
C SER A 486 19.57 18.39 4.38
N LEU A 487 19.85 19.69 4.20
CA LEU A 487 18.99 20.66 3.53
C LEU A 487 19.62 21.12 2.23
N GLN A 488 18.81 21.22 1.18
CA GLN A 488 19.09 21.93 -0.05
C GLN A 488 17.95 22.91 -0.33
N ALA A 489 18.25 24.17 -0.62
CA ALA A 489 17.24 25.15 -0.95
C ALA A 489 17.79 26.16 -1.96
N GLY A 490 16.94 26.66 -2.85
CA GLY A 490 17.33 27.65 -3.84
C GLY A 490 16.23 28.00 -4.82
N VAL A 491 16.47 29.09 -5.53
CA VAL A 491 15.59 29.59 -6.60
C VAL A 491 16.17 29.28 -7.98
N ALA A 492 15.32 29.01 -8.96
CA ALA A 492 15.75 28.63 -10.30
C ALA A 492 16.44 29.79 -11.05
N ASN A 493 16.00 31.04 -10.78
CA ASN A 493 16.60 32.25 -11.37
C ASN A 493 17.01 33.21 -10.23
N PRO A 494 18.27 33.21 -9.79
CA PRO A 494 18.74 33.99 -8.65
C PRO A 494 19.03 35.46 -9.00
N VAL A 495 18.12 36.14 -9.67
CA VAL A 495 18.19 37.56 -9.99
C VAL A 495 17.34 38.36 -9.00
N ALA A 496 17.89 39.46 -8.49
CA ALA A 496 17.23 40.30 -7.51
C ALA A 496 15.87 40.83 -8.00
N GLY A 497 14.84 40.69 -7.19
CA GLY A 497 13.46 41.10 -7.47
C GLY A 497 12.78 40.33 -8.60
N ALA A 498 13.42 39.31 -9.13
CA ALA A 498 12.82 38.41 -10.13
C ALA A 498 11.76 37.51 -9.50
N ARG A 499 10.86 37.02 -10.33
CA ARG A 499 9.93 35.94 -9.99
C ARG A 499 10.55 34.62 -10.41
N SER A 500 10.66 33.67 -9.51
CA SER A 500 11.42 32.44 -9.73
C SER A 500 10.84 31.27 -8.95
N PRO A 501 10.76 30.08 -9.53
CA PRO A 501 10.46 28.87 -8.77
C PRO A 501 11.44 28.67 -7.62
N LEU A 502 10.89 28.24 -6.47
CA LEU A 502 11.65 27.91 -5.25
C LEU A 502 11.61 26.39 -5.04
N THR A 503 12.76 25.80 -4.75
CA THR A 503 12.88 24.38 -4.37
C THR A 503 13.44 24.28 -2.97
N ILE A 504 12.84 23.43 -2.14
CA ILE A 504 13.33 23.01 -0.82
C ILE A 504 13.39 21.49 -0.82
N ARG A 505 14.53 20.94 -0.43
CA ARG A 505 14.75 19.49 -0.39
C ARG A 505 15.44 19.10 0.90
N ILE A 506 14.86 18.15 1.60
CA ILE A 506 15.38 17.57 2.85
C ILE A 506 15.70 16.11 2.55
N ARG A 507 16.91 15.66 2.90
CA ARG A 507 17.37 14.30 2.71
C ARG A 507 17.87 13.72 4.02
N ARG A 508 17.52 12.46 4.27
CA ARG A 508 17.98 11.64 5.37
C ARG A 508 18.74 10.43 4.84
N GLN A 509 19.79 10.05 5.51
CA GLN A 509 20.51 8.80 5.19
C GLN A 509 19.71 7.58 5.67
N ASP A 510 20.00 6.42 5.09
CA ASP A 510 19.44 5.16 5.55
C ASP A 510 19.98 4.81 6.95
N GLY A 511 19.11 4.29 7.83
CA GLY A 511 19.46 4.00 9.21
C GLY A 511 19.37 5.17 10.20
N GLU A 512 19.26 6.43 9.73
CA GLU A 512 18.94 7.57 10.60
C GLU A 512 17.47 7.51 11.09
N GLN A 513 17.14 8.23 12.18
CA GLN A 513 15.76 8.37 12.67
C GLN A 513 14.85 8.98 11.60
N ASN A 514 13.58 8.52 11.56
CA ASN A 514 12.63 9.01 10.56
C ASN A 514 12.16 10.45 10.83
N LEU A 515 11.75 11.16 9.77
CA LEU A 515 11.25 12.54 9.83
C LEU A 515 9.82 12.55 10.39
N SER A 516 9.57 13.43 11.38
CA SER A 516 8.24 13.64 11.97
C SER A 516 7.67 15.01 11.61
N LYS A 517 8.42 16.10 11.80
CA LYS A 517 7.97 17.48 11.54
C LYS A 517 9.05 18.28 10.84
N ILE A 518 8.61 19.24 10.04
CA ILE A 518 9.50 20.12 9.29
C ILE A 518 9.03 21.58 9.49
N GLU A 519 9.91 22.41 10.03
CA GLU A 519 9.73 23.87 10.03
C GLU A 519 10.80 24.50 9.14
N VAL A 520 10.40 25.39 8.24
CA VAL A 520 11.29 26.10 7.30
C VAL A 520 11.10 27.59 7.46
N THR A 521 12.18 28.33 7.68
CA THR A 521 12.20 29.81 7.66
C THR A 521 12.93 30.27 6.41
N LEU A 522 12.20 30.96 5.53
CA LEU A 522 12.78 31.51 4.30
C LEU A 522 13.65 32.73 4.59
N PRO A 523 14.61 33.07 3.73
CA PRO A 523 15.44 34.25 3.90
C PRO A 523 14.59 35.52 3.80
N LYS A 524 15.04 36.63 4.47
CA LYS A 524 14.36 37.94 4.37
C LYS A 524 14.24 38.37 2.91
N GLY A 525 13.02 38.72 2.47
CA GLY A 525 12.72 39.19 1.13
C GLY A 525 12.39 38.10 0.11
N GLU A 526 12.52 36.82 0.46
CA GLU A 526 11.92 35.71 -0.31
C GLU A 526 10.47 35.59 0.12
N ILE A 527 9.54 36.03 -0.71
CA ILE A 527 8.13 36.21 -0.36
C ILE A 527 7.21 35.71 -1.49
N ALA A 528 5.92 35.56 -1.18
CA ALA A 528 4.91 35.13 -2.14
C ALA A 528 4.05 36.30 -2.66
N ASN A 529 3.66 36.19 -3.93
CA ASN A 529 2.63 37.02 -4.55
C ASN A 529 1.28 36.30 -4.44
N LEU A 530 0.39 36.81 -3.61
CA LEU A 530 -0.93 36.23 -3.35
C LEU A 530 -2.04 36.91 -4.15
N LYS A 531 -1.73 37.99 -4.84
CA LYS A 531 -2.73 38.81 -5.53
C LYS A 531 -3.46 38.03 -6.62
N GLY A 532 -4.79 37.96 -6.49
CA GLY A 532 -5.67 37.28 -7.45
C GLY A 532 -5.56 35.77 -7.44
N LEU A 533 -4.96 35.16 -6.40
CA LEU A 533 -4.90 33.72 -6.27
C LEU A 533 -6.15 33.15 -5.62
N GLU A 534 -6.63 32.05 -6.17
CA GLU A 534 -7.64 31.23 -5.53
C GLU A 534 -7.04 30.55 -4.29
N VAL A 535 -7.81 30.46 -3.23
CA VAL A 535 -7.41 29.86 -1.94
C VAL A 535 -8.33 28.66 -1.67
N CYS A 536 -7.76 27.50 -1.40
CA CYS A 536 -8.51 26.33 -1.00
C CYS A 536 -9.21 26.59 0.35
N SER A 537 -10.52 26.32 0.40
CA SER A 537 -11.31 26.53 1.63
C SER A 537 -10.94 25.48 2.69
N ASN A 538 -11.13 25.85 3.96
CA ASN A 538 -10.82 24.96 5.08
C ASN A 538 -11.70 23.69 5.14
N ASP A 539 -12.89 23.72 4.53
CA ASP A 539 -13.78 22.54 4.45
C ASP A 539 -13.26 21.47 3.50
N VAL A 540 -12.53 21.89 2.45
CA VAL A 540 -12.00 21.00 1.42
C VAL A 540 -10.53 20.63 1.66
N ALA A 541 -9.77 21.52 2.30
CA ALA A 541 -8.35 21.36 2.55
C ALA A 541 -7.94 20.00 3.20
N PRO A 542 -8.72 19.45 4.18
CA PRO A 542 -8.38 18.16 4.79
C PRO A 542 -8.41 16.97 3.82
N SER A 543 -9.23 17.03 2.77
CA SER A 543 -9.30 15.97 1.75
C SER A 543 -8.26 16.13 0.63
N GLY A 544 -7.58 17.27 0.55
CA GLY A 544 -6.65 17.59 -0.53
C GLY A 544 -7.31 17.84 -1.90
N ASN A 545 -8.66 17.87 -1.98
CA ASN A 545 -9.41 18.08 -3.24
C ASN A 545 -9.58 19.58 -3.54
N CYS A 546 -8.50 20.31 -3.42
CA CYS A 546 -8.45 21.75 -3.64
C CYS A 546 -8.64 22.13 -5.11
N PRO A 547 -9.24 23.31 -5.42
CA PRO A 547 -9.40 23.76 -6.79
C PRO A 547 -8.04 24.01 -7.46
N ALA A 548 -7.95 23.71 -8.75
CA ALA A 548 -6.71 23.83 -9.54
C ALA A 548 -6.10 25.25 -9.53
N GLY A 549 -6.95 26.30 -9.40
CA GLY A 549 -6.49 27.68 -9.29
C GLY A 549 -5.63 27.96 -8.05
N SER A 550 -5.84 27.21 -6.97
CA SER A 550 -5.06 27.29 -5.73
C SER A 550 -3.74 26.52 -5.77
N GLN A 551 -3.47 25.72 -6.80
CA GLN A 551 -2.22 24.96 -6.91
C GLN A 551 -1.02 25.89 -7.12
N VAL A 552 -0.03 25.81 -6.25
CA VAL A 552 1.20 26.63 -6.29
C VAL A 552 2.46 25.81 -6.59
N GLY A 553 2.37 24.48 -6.53
CA GLY A 553 3.53 23.64 -6.75
C GLY A 553 3.23 22.15 -6.73
N ILE A 554 4.28 21.37 -6.49
CA ILE A 554 4.25 19.92 -6.33
C ILE A 554 5.18 19.49 -5.20
N ALA A 555 4.99 18.27 -4.72
CA ALA A 555 5.91 17.58 -3.83
C ALA A 555 6.44 16.31 -4.49
N THR A 556 7.65 15.89 -4.18
CA THR A 556 8.18 14.56 -4.51
C THR A 556 8.79 13.97 -3.25
N THR A 557 8.48 12.73 -2.96
CA THR A 557 9.08 12.06 -1.82
C THR A 557 9.72 10.75 -2.23
N ALA A 558 10.81 10.38 -1.56
CA ALA A 558 11.38 9.05 -1.64
C ALA A 558 11.24 8.37 -0.28
N ILE A 559 10.74 7.15 -0.27
CA ILE A 559 10.48 6.37 0.94
C ILE A 559 11.12 4.97 0.83
N GLY A 560 11.31 4.32 1.97
CA GLY A 560 11.80 2.95 2.06
C GLY A 560 13.27 2.83 2.42
N THR A 561 13.66 1.61 2.74
CA THR A 561 14.99 1.22 3.22
C THR A 561 15.87 0.70 2.08
N GLY A 562 17.19 0.64 2.30
CA GLY A 562 18.14 0.09 1.33
C GLY A 562 18.55 1.06 0.21
N ALA A 563 19.20 0.51 -0.82
CA ALA A 563 19.83 1.30 -1.88
C ALA A 563 18.83 1.93 -2.88
N PHE A 564 17.62 1.39 -2.98
CA PHE A 564 16.61 1.79 -3.97
C PHE A 564 15.31 2.26 -3.31
N PRO A 565 15.26 3.51 -2.81
CA PRO A 565 14.03 4.05 -2.24
C PRO A 565 12.98 4.23 -3.34
N LEU A 566 11.70 4.03 -2.96
CA LEU A 566 10.55 4.29 -3.82
C LEU A 566 10.30 5.79 -3.95
N PHE A 567 10.30 6.32 -5.17
CA PHE A 567 9.92 7.70 -5.46
C PHE A 567 8.42 7.80 -5.77
N VAL A 568 7.75 8.77 -5.14
CA VAL A 568 6.34 9.11 -5.39
C VAL A 568 6.26 10.57 -5.85
N PRO A 569 5.58 10.87 -6.98
CA PRO A 569 4.86 9.94 -7.86
C PRO A 569 5.80 9.10 -8.73
N GLN A 570 5.38 7.87 -9.03
CA GLN A 570 6.03 7.06 -10.06
C GLN A 570 5.62 7.53 -11.47
N PRO A 571 6.42 7.26 -12.51
CA PRO A 571 6.02 7.53 -13.89
C PRO A 571 4.67 6.88 -14.23
N GLY A 572 3.75 7.68 -14.82
CA GLY A 572 2.42 7.22 -15.21
C GLY A 572 1.37 7.15 -14.08
N LYS A 573 1.74 7.47 -12.84
CA LYS A 573 0.81 7.59 -11.70
C LYS A 573 0.33 9.02 -11.51
N GLU A 574 -0.71 9.21 -10.69
CA GLU A 574 -1.27 10.52 -10.38
C GLU A 574 -0.21 11.49 -9.85
N PRO A 575 -0.17 12.74 -10.35
CA PRO A 575 0.80 13.72 -9.90
C PRO A 575 0.46 14.23 -8.49
N THR A 576 1.48 14.58 -7.72
CA THR A 576 1.33 15.29 -6.46
C THR A 576 0.95 16.75 -6.67
N ALA A 577 0.35 17.36 -5.67
CA ALA A 577 -0.01 18.78 -5.71
C ALA A 577 0.31 19.50 -4.39
N LEU A 578 0.66 20.78 -4.53
CA LEU A 578 0.84 21.71 -3.41
C LEU A 578 -0.13 22.87 -3.62
N TYR A 579 -1.10 23.04 -2.72
CA TYR A 579 -2.14 24.07 -2.82
C TYR A 579 -1.97 25.14 -1.74
N LEU A 580 -2.29 26.38 -2.09
CA LEU A 580 -2.47 27.47 -1.12
C LEU A 580 -3.86 27.35 -0.48
N ALA A 581 -3.95 27.36 0.85
CA ALA A 581 -5.19 27.23 1.60
C ALA A 581 -5.34 28.32 2.66
N GLY A 582 -6.55 28.42 3.21
CA GLY A 582 -6.95 29.40 4.20
C GLY A 582 -6.24 29.25 5.56
N PRO A 583 -6.67 30.07 6.56
CA PRO A 583 -6.05 30.11 7.88
C PRO A 583 -5.98 28.74 8.56
N TYR A 584 -4.86 28.49 9.26
CA TYR A 584 -4.64 27.20 9.93
C TYR A 584 -3.73 27.36 11.15
N LYS A 585 -4.16 26.82 12.31
CA LYS A 585 -3.40 26.83 13.57
C LYS A 585 -2.89 28.24 13.97
N GLY A 586 -3.72 29.26 13.76
CA GLY A 586 -3.40 30.64 14.07
C GLY A 586 -2.62 31.39 12.98
N ALA A 587 -2.06 30.70 11.99
CA ALA A 587 -1.43 31.34 10.84
C ALA A 587 -2.48 31.79 9.82
N PRO A 588 -2.26 32.92 9.11
CA PRO A 588 -3.23 33.48 8.16
C PRO A 588 -3.43 32.64 6.90
N TYR A 589 -2.46 31.82 6.53
CA TYR A 589 -2.50 30.90 5.39
C TYR A 589 -1.91 29.55 5.73
N SER A 590 -2.16 28.58 4.87
CA SER A 590 -1.53 27.27 4.92
C SER A 590 -1.21 26.73 3.53
N LEU A 591 -0.35 25.73 3.46
CA LEU A 591 -0.18 24.89 2.28
C LEU A 591 -0.83 23.53 2.56
N VAL A 592 -1.43 22.94 1.53
CA VAL A 592 -1.94 21.57 1.53
C VAL A 592 -1.11 20.77 0.53
N THR A 593 -0.35 19.83 1.04
CA THR A 593 0.42 18.89 0.20
C THR A 593 -0.40 17.62 0.02
N LYS A 594 -0.82 17.33 -1.22
CA LYS A 594 -1.51 16.11 -1.59
C LYS A 594 -0.53 15.18 -2.30
N VAL A 595 -0.39 13.96 -1.79
CA VAL A 595 0.46 12.92 -2.36
C VAL A 595 -0.39 11.67 -2.57
N PRO A 596 -0.82 11.35 -3.80
CA PRO A 596 -1.45 10.07 -4.10
C PRO A 596 -0.45 8.94 -3.81
N ALA A 597 -0.80 8.06 -2.85
CA ALA A 597 0.06 6.97 -2.42
C ALA A 597 -0.09 5.76 -3.35
N GLN A 598 0.21 5.97 -4.62
CA GLN A 598 0.16 4.95 -5.68
C GLN A 598 1.55 4.45 -6.01
N ALA A 599 1.75 3.12 -5.90
CA ALA A 599 3.04 2.50 -6.13
C ALA A 599 2.91 1.08 -6.70
N GLY A 600 3.49 0.80 -7.88
CA GLY A 600 3.33 -0.48 -8.59
C GLY A 600 1.86 -0.85 -8.77
N PRO A 601 1.43 -2.05 -8.30
CA PRO A 601 0.04 -2.46 -8.39
C PRO A 601 -0.85 -1.89 -7.28
N PHE A 602 -0.29 -1.16 -6.30
CA PHE A 602 -1.01 -0.71 -5.11
C PHE A 602 -1.51 0.73 -5.22
N ASP A 603 -2.69 0.96 -4.63
CA ASP A 603 -3.27 2.28 -4.38
C ASP A 603 -3.75 2.34 -2.92
N PHE A 604 -3.09 3.18 -2.12
CA PHE A 604 -3.40 3.39 -0.70
C PHE A 604 -4.18 4.68 -0.44
N GLY A 605 -4.68 5.34 -1.52
CA GLY A 605 -5.38 6.62 -1.43
C GLY A 605 -4.44 7.83 -1.33
N ASP A 606 -4.96 8.93 -0.81
CA ASP A 606 -4.26 10.21 -0.75
C ASP A 606 -3.67 10.49 0.63
N ILE A 607 -2.39 10.82 0.68
CA ILE A 607 -1.76 11.41 1.86
C ILE A 607 -1.89 12.92 1.77
N VAL A 608 -2.48 13.56 2.79
CA VAL A 608 -2.64 15.01 2.88
C VAL A 608 -1.93 15.53 4.11
N VAL A 609 -0.96 16.44 3.90
CA VAL A 609 -0.22 17.11 4.99
C VAL A 609 -0.48 18.60 4.89
N ARG A 610 -0.92 19.23 6.00
CA ARG A 610 -1.06 20.68 6.10
C ARG A 610 0.18 21.31 6.69
N THR A 611 0.52 22.50 6.19
CA THR A 611 1.66 23.31 6.64
C THR A 611 1.17 24.72 6.92
N ALA A 612 1.21 25.15 8.17
CA ALA A 612 0.87 26.53 8.54
C ALA A 612 1.90 27.51 7.98
N ILE A 613 1.46 28.59 7.38
CA ILE A 613 2.32 29.66 6.82
C ILE A 613 2.14 30.93 7.63
N ASP A 614 3.15 31.23 8.40
CA ASP A 614 3.23 32.39 9.26
C ASP A 614 4.21 33.42 8.69
N LEU A 615 4.10 34.66 9.13
CA LEU A 615 4.95 35.77 8.72
C LEU A 615 5.49 36.48 9.95
N ASN A 616 6.81 36.65 10.03
CA ASN A 616 7.39 37.50 11.08
C ASN A 616 6.98 38.97 10.89
N PRO A 617 6.25 39.60 11.81
CA PRO A 617 5.67 40.91 11.58
C PRO A 617 6.70 42.04 11.41
N VAL A 618 7.93 41.87 11.93
CA VAL A 618 8.98 42.86 11.84
C VAL A 618 9.84 42.75 10.60
N THR A 619 10.12 41.51 10.17
CA THR A 619 11.05 41.24 9.07
C THR A 619 10.37 40.76 7.78
N ALA A 620 9.08 40.44 7.86
CA ALA A 620 8.29 39.79 6.80
C ALA A 620 8.91 38.46 6.31
N GLN A 621 9.64 37.74 7.17
CA GLN A 621 10.14 36.40 6.86
C GLN A 621 9.00 35.40 6.91
N VAL A 622 8.91 34.56 5.89
CA VAL A 622 7.95 33.47 5.82
C VAL A 622 8.45 32.29 6.65
N ILE A 623 7.58 31.75 7.50
CA ILE A 623 7.82 30.59 8.34
C ILE A 623 6.75 29.54 8.00
N ALA A 624 7.18 28.40 7.54
CA ALA A 624 6.32 27.26 7.16
C ALA A 624 6.48 26.15 8.21
N LYS A 625 5.39 25.74 8.88
CA LYS A 625 5.37 24.71 9.93
C LYS A 625 4.46 23.56 9.51
N SER A 626 5.04 22.38 9.21
CA SER A 626 4.24 21.22 8.84
C SER A 626 3.51 20.61 10.03
N ASP A 627 2.39 19.95 9.75
CA ASP A 627 1.84 18.94 10.65
C ASP A 627 2.81 17.76 10.73
N PRO A 628 2.63 16.86 11.71
CA PRO A 628 3.36 15.61 11.75
C PRO A 628 3.17 14.82 10.46
N LEU A 629 4.27 14.34 9.89
CA LEU A 629 4.23 13.47 8.73
C LEU A 629 3.70 12.10 9.14
N PRO A 630 2.81 11.45 8.35
CA PRO A 630 2.33 10.11 8.65
C PRO A 630 3.48 9.11 8.65
N GLN A 631 3.52 8.22 9.64
CA GLN A 631 4.60 7.25 9.82
C GLN A 631 4.23 5.86 9.28
N ILE A 632 2.96 5.58 9.14
CA ILE A 632 2.42 4.30 8.66
C ILE A 632 1.20 4.58 7.79
N LEU A 633 1.01 3.77 6.74
CA LEU A 633 -0.13 3.84 5.85
C LEU A 633 -0.61 2.42 5.55
N GLU A 634 -1.84 2.09 5.98
CA GLU A 634 -2.44 0.75 5.83
C GLU A 634 -1.50 -0.38 6.29
N GLY A 635 -0.75 -0.13 7.37
CA GLY A 635 0.23 -1.07 7.92
C GLY A 635 1.63 -1.01 7.30
N VAL A 636 1.84 -0.27 6.21
CA VAL A 636 3.16 -0.09 5.60
C VAL A 636 3.88 1.10 6.22
N PRO A 637 5.04 0.92 6.87
CA PRO A 637 5.82 2.02 7.41
C PRO A 637 6.38 2.94 6.32
N ILE A 638 6.28 4.24 6.58
CA ILE A 638 6.79 5.27 5.67
C ILE A 638 8.14 5.76 6.19
N ALA A 639 9.23 5.19 5.67
CA ALA A 639 10.58 5.64 5.98
C ALA A 639 11.00 6.75 4.99
N TYR A 640 10.82 8.02 5.38
CA TYR A 640 11.17 9.15 4.52
C TYR A 640 12.69 9.23 4.30
N ARG A 641 13.11 9.30 3.02
CA ARG A 641 14.52 9.43 2.59
C ARG A 641 14.80 10.78 1.93
N ASP A 642 13.83 11.30 1.22
CA ASP A 642 13.92 12.54 0.46
C ASP A 642 12.53 13.19 0.44
N VAL A 643 12.43 14.45 0.84
CA VAL A 643 11.23 15.26 0.74
C VAL A 643 11.58 16.51 -0.04
N ARG A 644 11.03 16.68 -1.22
CA ARG A 644 11.28 17.80 -2.11
C ARG A 644 9.98 18.54 -2.40
N ILE A 645 9.96 19.81 -2.07
CA ILE A 645 8.87 20.74 -2.36
C ILE A 645 9.32 21.70 -3.47
N GLU A 646 8.55 21.79 -4.53
CA GLU A 646 8.76 22.71 -5.64
C GLU A 646 7.59 23.69 -5.76
N VAL A 647 7.83 24.92 -5.37
CA VAL A 647 6.89 26.03 -5.59
C VAL A 647 7.17 26.61 -6.96
N LYS A 648 6.35 26.28 -7.96
CA LYS A 648 6.64 26.55 -9.37
C LYS A 648 5.52 27.28 -10.13
N LYS A 649 4.43 27.68 -9.44
CA LYS A 649 3.40 28.51 -10.09
C LYS A 649 4.04 29.79 -10.62
N PRO A 650 3.83 30.14 -11.91
CA PRO A 650 4.35 31.37 -12.47
C PRO A 650 3.97 32.57 -11.62
N ASP A 651 4.91 33.49 -11.42
CA ASP A 651 4.73 34.74 -10.69
C ASP A 651 4.42 34.62 -9.18
N PHE A 652 4.43 33.42 -8.59
CA PHE A 652 4.10 33.22 -7.18
C PHE A 652 5.25 33.60 -6.24
N SER A 653 6.45 33.05 -6.42
CA SER A 653 7.60 33.34 -5.57
C SER A 653 8.38 34.53 -6.10
N VAL A 654 8.83 35.44 -5.21
CA VAL A 654 9.50 36.70 -5.52
C VAL A 654 10.81 36.78 -4.74
N ASN A 655 11.92 36.94 -5.44
CA ASN A 655 13.25 37.03 -4.86
C ASN A 655 13.46 38.33 -4.10
N PRO A 656 14.37 38.37 -3.09
CA PRO A 656 14.78 39.58 -2.41
C PRO A 656 15.43 40.61 -3.37
N THR A 657 15.42 41.86 -3.01
CA THR A 657 16.14 42.90 -3.75
C THR A 657 17.50 43.24 -3.15
N SER A 658 17.90 42.51 -2.09
CA SER A 658 19.21 42.55 -1.45
C SER A 658 20.11 41.43 -1.95
N CYS A 659 21.35 41.73 -2.32
CA CYS A 659 22.39 40.73 -2.65
C CYS A 659 23.25 40.32 -1.45
N GLU A 660 22.84 40.63 -0.25
CA GLU A 660 23.47 40.09 0.95
C GLU A 660 23.26 38.59 1.01
N GLN A 661 24.28 37.84 1.46
CA GLN A 661 24.13 36.42 1.76
C GLN A 661 23.16 36.24 2.92
N ARG A 662 22.16 35.41 2.71
CA ARG A 662 21.12 35.07 3.70
C ARG A 662 21.00 33.59 3.79
N TYR A 663 20.19 33.08 4.69
CA TYR A 663 20.06 31.64 4.93
C TYR A 663 18.60 31.21 4.89
N VAL A 664 18.34 30.05 4.28
CA VAL A 664 17.18 29.23 4.60
C VAL A 664 17.55 28.40 5.81
N THR A 665 16.78 28.48 6.88
CA THR A 665 16.99 27.70 8.10
C THR A 665 15.83 26.76 8.32
N THR A 666 16.10 25.60 8.92
CA THR A 666 15.06 24.62 9.24
C THR A 666 15.20 24.11 10.66
N THR A 667 14.08 23.74 11.26
CA THR A 667 14.04 22.83 12.41
C THR A 667 13.34 21.56 11.95
N ILE A 668 14.05 20.45 11.96
CA ILE A 668 13.56 19.15 11.53
C ILE A 668 13.50 18.27 12.77
N THR A 669 12.33 17.74 13.09
CA THR A 669 12.10 16.88 14.26
C THR A 669 11.96 15.44 13.82
N SER A 670 12.66 14.53 14.48
CA SER A 670 12.54 13.07 14.31
C SER A 670 11.29 12.53 15.00
N ILE A 671 11.01 11.25 14.78
CA ILE A 671 9.92 10.53 15.47
C ILE A 671 10.16 10.45 16.99
N ASP A 672 11.41 10.43 17.44
CA ASP A 672 11.80 10.38 18.86
C ASP A 672 11.90 11.78 19.50
N GLY A 673 11.59 12.84 18.72
CA GLY A 673 11.64 14.22 19.20
C GLY A 673 13.04 14.89 19.13
N THR A 674 14.04 14.22 18.56
CA THR A 674 15.36 14.82 18.33
C THR A 674 15.27 15.90 17.24
N GLU A 675 15.87 17.06 17.48
CA GLU A 675 15.86 18.16 16.53
C GLU A 675 17.21 18.34 15.83
N ALA A 676 17.15 18.61 14.53
CA ALA A 676 18.27 19.04 13.71
C ALA A 676 17.98 20.41 13.07
N HIS A 677 19.02 21.27 12.98
CA HIS A 677 18.88 22.63 12.49
C HIS A 677 19.78 22.91 11.26
N PRO A 678 19.66 22.16 10.16
CA PRO A 678 20.45 22.44 8.97
C PRO A 678 20.05 23.78 8.34
N SER A 679 21.05 24.49 7.83
CA SER A 679 20.87 25.76 7.13
C SER A 679 21.68 25.83 5.85
N VAL A 680 21.15 26.53 4.85
CA VAL A 680 21.80 26.68 3.53
C VAL A 680 21.90 28.15 3.17
N PRO A 681 23.10 28.63 2.78
CA PRO A 681 23.27 29.97 2.29
C PRO A 681 22.60 30.18 0.95
N THR A 682 21.90 31.31 0.82
CA THR A 682 21.26 31.75 -0.42
C THR A 682 21.71 33.17 -0.77
N LYS A 683 21.84 33.46 -2.06
CA LYS A 683 22.25 34.77 -2.55
C LYS A 683 21.66 35.01 -3.93
N VAL A 684 21.05 36.15 -4.14
CA VAL A 684 20.66 36.63 -5.47
C VAL A 684 21.73 37.57 -6.05
N GLY A 685 21.77 37.67 -7.36
CA GLY A 685 22.67 38.58 -8.09
C GLY A 685 21.96 39.81 -8.66
N ASP A 686 22.70 40.65 -9.36
CA ASP A 686 22.20 41.78 -10.17
C ASP A 686 21.44 42.89 -9.41
N CYS A 687 21.58 42.98 -8.09
CA CYS A 687 20.95 44.05 -7.30
C CYS A 687 21.35 45.45 -7.77
N GLY A 688 22.56 45.61 -8.33
CA GLY A 688 23.03 46.87 -8.92
C GLY A 688 22.24 47.32 -10.14
N ALA A 689 21.56 46.37 -10.85
CA ALA A 689 20.72 46.70 -12.01
C ALA A 689 19.37 47.35 -11.58
N LEU A 690 18.92 47.10 -10.35
CA LEU A 690 17.68 47.67 -9.86
C LEU A 690 17.87 49.18 -9.59
N ASN A 691 16.97 50.00 -10.10
CA ASN A 691 16.94 51.43 -9.77
C ASN A 691 16.48 51.67 -8.30
N PHE A 692 16.72 52.85 -7.79
CA PHE A 692 16.21 53.30 -6.49
C PHE A 692 15.96 54.80 -6.47
N GLY A 693 14.69 55.19 -6.50
CA GLY A 693 14.31 56.61 -6.56
C GLY A 693 12.92 56.88 -5.99
N PRO A 694 12.59 56.34 -4.79
CA PRO A 694 11.27 56.58 -4.17
C PRO A 694 11.03 58.07 -3.91
N LYS A 695 9.76 58.49 -3.96
CA LYS A 695 9.36 59.90 -3.77
C LYS A 695 8.48 60.04 -2.53
N LEU A 696 8.78 61.04 -1.70
CA LEU A 696 8.04 61.35 -0.49
C LEU A 696 7.42 62.74 -0.55
N LYS A 697 6.10 62.82 -0.35
CA LYS A 697 5.35 64.10 -0.31
C LYS A 697 4.81 64.35 1.08
N PHE A 698 4.82 65.59 1.53
CA PHE A 698 4.28 66.00 2.82
C PHE A 698 3.19 67.07 2.67
N LYS A 699 2.15 66.95 3.51
CA LYS A 699 1.08 67.92 3.62
C LYS A 699 0.73 68.10 5.09
N VAL A 700 0.59 69.35 5.54
CA VAL A 700 0.15 69.68 6.89
C VAL A 700 -1.19 70.38 6.86
N LYS A 701 -2.01 70.16 7.89
CA LYS A 701 -3.30 70.82 8.14
C LYS A 701 -3.39 71.18 9.62
N GLY A 702 -3.88 72.40 10.01
CA GLY A 702 -4.08 72.75 11.42
C GLY A 702 -3.81 74.19 11.78
N GLY A 703 -3.66 75.05 10.76
CA GLY A 703 -3.32 76.49 10.89
C GLY A 703 -1.89 76.75 10.43
N THR A 704 -1.59 78.04 10.23
CA THR A 704 -0.27 78.47 9.72
C THR A 704 0.52 79.36 10.66
N ASN A 705 -0.05 79.67 11.78
CA ASN A 705 0.59 80.57 12.74
C ASN A 705 1.57 79.82 13.67
N ARG A 706 2.43 80.59 14.34
CA ARG A 706 3.25 80.02 15.42
C ARG A 706 2.34 79.51 16.54
N GLY A 707 2.66 78.33 17.09
CA GLY A 707 1.87 77.64 18.13
C GLY A 707 0.69 76.80 17.61
N ASP A 708 0.41 76.82 16.31
CA ASP A 708 -0.64 75.92 15.73
C ASP A 708 -0.16 74.47 15.65
N PHE A 709 -1.05 73.51 15.96
CA PHE A 709 -0.80 72.09 16.04
C PHE A 709 -1.23 71.41 14.75
N GLN A 710 -0.26 70.76 14.03
CA GLN A 710 -0.45 70.26 12.68
C GLN A 710 -0.85 68.79 12.68
N ALA A 711 -1.83 68.43 11.84
CA ALA A 711 -1.95 67.09 11.33
C ALA A 711 -0.97 66.94 10.15
N LEU A 712 -0.14 65.86 10.16
CA LEU A 712 0.81 65.57 9.10
C LEU A 712 0.33 64.40 8.25
N THR A 713 0.40 64.54 6.94
CA THR A 713 0.26 63.44 6.02
C THR A 713 1.56 63.30 5.23
N ALA A 714 2.17 62.11 5.29
CA ALA A 714 3.29 61.71 4.47
C ALA A 714 2.85 60.66 3.47
N GLU A 715 3.17 60.81 2.20
CA GLU A 715 2.84 59.90 1.13
C GLU A 715 4.13 59.50 0.40
N LEU A 716 4.51 58.23 0.53
CA LEU A 716 5.64 57.60 -0.14
C LEU A 716 5.12 56.85 -1.37
N THR A 717 5.82 56.98 -2.49
CA THR A 717 5.56 56.21 -3.71
C THR A 717 6.87 55.69 -4.28
N THR A 718 6.85 54.43 -4.80
CA THR A 718 8.00 53.80 -5.44
C THR A 718 7.70 53.59 -6.93
N GLY A 719 8.73 53.43 -7.72
CA GLY A 719 8.65 53.10 -9.15
C GLY A 719 8.56 51.60 -9.39
N LYS A 720 8.20 51.21 -10.63
CA LYS A 720 8.28 49.80 -11.05
C LYS A 720 9.75 49.40 -11.25
N LYS A 721 10.12 48.18 -10.90
CA LYS A 721 11.49 47.63 -11.01
C LYS A 721 12.53 48.42 -10.21
N GLU A 722 12.15 48.97 -9.08
CA GLU A 722 13.06 49.55 -8.10
C GLU A 722 13.37 48.51 -7.00
N ALA A 723 14.54 48.64 -6.36
CA ALA A 723 14.85 47.93 -5.14
C ALA A 723 13.88 48.35 -4.02
N ASN A 724 13.54 47.42 -3.14
CA ASN A 724 12.72 47.69 -1.98
C ASN A 724 13.46 48.60 -0.99
N ILE A 725 12.72 49.30 -0.14
CA ILE A 725 13.28 50.21 0.83
C ILE A 725 13.84 49.40 2.01
N SER A 726 15.06 49.73 2.45
CA SER A 726 15.68 49.18 3.66
C SER A 726 15.55 50.13 4.86
N LYS A 727 15.73 51.45 4.61
CA LYS A 727 15.74 52.47 5.64
C LYS A 727 15.14 53.78 5.13
N VAL A 728 14.37 54.45 5.97
CA VAL A 728 13.83 55.80 5.70
C VAL A 728 14.11 56.68 6.89
N GLN A 729 14.70 57.81 6.61
CA GLN A 729 14.94 58.87 7.61
C GLN A 729 14.31 60.19 7.11
N VAL A 730 13.49 60.77 7.92
CA VAL A 730 12.81 62.07 7.67
C VAL A 730 13.15 63.05 8.76
N ALA A 731 13.82 64.16 8.43
CA ALA A 731 14.01 65.25 9.32
C ALA A 731 13.15 66.48 8.89
N LEU A 732 12.26 66.93 9.75
CA LEU A 732 11.45 68.07 9.53
C LEU A 732 12.27 69.34 9.73
N PRO A 733 12.01 70.44 8.98
CA PRO A 733 12.73 71.73 9.17
C PRO A 733 12.36 72.34 10.49
N HIS A 734 13.19 73.25 10.97
CA HIS A 734 12.96 74.06 12.20
C HIS A 734 11.65 74.86 12.26
N ALA A 735 10.86 74.89 11.20
CA ALA A 735 9.49 75.37 11.21
C ALA A 735 8.53 74.56 12.06
N PHE A 736 8.94 73.37 12.42
CA PHE A 736 8.17 72.36 13.19
C PHE A 736 9.05 71.88 14.37
N PHE A 737 8.49 71.81 15.58
CA PHE A 737 9.09 71.25 16.75
C PHE A 737 8.22 70.13 17.29
N LEU A 738 8.81 69.23 18.08
CA LEU A 738 8.09 68.22 18.82
C LEU A 738 7.30 68.83 19.95
N GLU A 739 5.99 68.56 19.97
CA GLU A 739 5.14 68.99 21.09
C GLU A 739 5.14 67.88 22.15
N GLN A 740 6.06 67.95 23.08
CA GLN A 740 6.24 66.96 24.13
C GLN A 740 5.05 66.88 25.10
N GLY A 741 4.36 67.99 25.32
CA GLY A 741 3.18 68.08 26.19
C GLY A 741 1.99 67.24 25.68
N HIS A 742 2.00 66.95 24.42
CA HIS A 742 0.97 66.05 23.80
C HIS A 742 1.33 64.58 23.84
N ILE A 743 2.52 64.15 24.33
CA ILE A 743 2.90 62.79 24.60
C ILE A 743 2.22 62.31 25.90
N GLY A 744 0.93 62.07 25.87
CA GLY A 744 0.13 61.66 27.02
C GLY A 744 0.21 60.20 27.36
N THR A 745 -0.37 59.39 26.50
CA THR A 745 -0.43 57.93 26.69
C THR A 745 0.51 57.24 25.72
N VAL A 746 1.37 56.34 26.26
CA VAL A 746 2.31 55.52 25.51
C VAL A 746 1.91 54.03 25.72
N CYS A 747 1.81 53.24 24.67
CA CYS A 747 1.64 51.80 24.75
C CYS A 747 2.94 51.14 25.20
N THR A 748 2.91 50.32 26.21
CA THR A 748 4.10 49.56 26.61
C THR A 748 4.41 48.47 25.56
N ARG A 749 5.67 47.98 25.50
CA ARG A 749 6.05 46.85 24.62
C ARG A 749 5.23 45.62 24.91
N VAL A 750 4.93 45.32 26.19
CA VAL A 750 4.11 44.18 26.59
C VAL A 750 2.67 44.34 26.13
N GLN A 751 2.08 45.51 26.30
CA GLN A 751 0.72 45.81 25.81
C GLN A 751 0.63 45.70 24.29
N PHE A 752 1.67 46.18 23.59
CA PHE A 752 1.73 46.08 22.13
C PHE A 752 1.84 44.63 21.63
N ALA A 753 2.72 43.86 22.26
CA ALA A 753 2.87 42.45 21.93
C ALA A 753 1.62 41.60 22.26
N ALA A 754 0.78 42.04 23.19
CA ALA A 754 -0.49 41.43 23.54
C ALA A 754 -1.69 42.02 22.77
N ASP A 755 -1.45 42.84 21.75
CA ASP A 755 -2.47 43.57 20.97
C ASP A 755 -3.48 44.35 21.84
N ASN A 756 -3.01 44.84 22.97
CA ASN A 756 -3.83 45.53 23.99
C ASN A 756 -3.33 46.95 24.29
N CYS A 757 -3.07 47.71 23.23
CA CYS A 757 -2.68 49.11 23.36
C CYS A 757 -3.88 50.01 23.74
N PRO A 758 -3.72 50.91 24.72
CA PRO A 758 -4.77 51.88 25.02
C PRO A 758 -5.12 52.74 23.78
N ALA A 759 -6.41 52.93 23.51
CA ALA A 759 -6.86 53.76 22.39
C ALA A 759 -6.30 55.19 22.44
N ALA A 760 -5.96 55.67 23.64
CA ALA A 760 -5.33 56.95 23.87
C ALA A 760 -3.87 57.03 23.34
N SER A 761 -3.17 55.92 23.15
CA SER A 761 -1.82 55.83 22.57
C SER A 761 -1.79 55.89 21.04
N VAL A 762 -2.97 55.97 20.37
CA VAL A 762 -3.09 56.12 18.91
C VAL A 762 -2.93 57.58 18.49
N TYR A 763 -1.84 57.88 17.79
CA TYR A 763 -1.49 59.21 17.29
C TYR A 763 -1.63 59.35 15.77
N GLY A 764 -1.92 58.30 15.07
CA GLY A 764 -2.08 58.32 13.62
C GLY A 764 -2.75 57.06 13.03
N PHE A 765 -2.71 56.98 11.71
CA PHE A 765 -3.16 55.86 10.90
C PHE A 765 -2.21 55.68 9.71
N ALA A 766 -1.85 54.45 9.40
CA ALA A 766 -1.00 54.13 8.29
C ALA A 766 -1.71 53.19 7.30
N ARG A 767 -1.33 53.27 6.02
CA ARG A 767 -1.83 52.41 4.96
C ARG A 767 -0.71 52.13 3.97
N ALA A 768 -0.46 50.84 3.72
CA ALA A 768 0.51 50.32 2.75
C ALA A 768 -0.21 49.59 1.61
N ILE A 769 0.11 49.93 0.36
CA ILE A 769 -0.37 49.26 -0.83
C ILE A 769 0.80 48.54 -1.45
N THR A 770 0.70 47.22 -1.55
CA THR A 770 1.69 46.33 -2.17
C THR A 770 1.14 45.69 -3.44
N PRO A 771 1.98 45.37 -4.45
CA PRO A 771 1.52 44.64 -5.63
C PRO A 771 1.32 43.15 -5.37
N LEU A 772 1.59 42.66 -4.17
CA LEU A 772 1.56 41.23 -3.79
C LEU A 772 0.23 40.83 -3.14
N LEU A 773 -0.61 41.75 -2.73
CA LEU A 773 -1.85 41.50 -2.01
C LEU A 773 -3.03 42.17 -2.72
N ASP A 774 -4.23 41.64 -2.52
CA ASP A 774 -5.46 42.19 -3.09
C ASP A 774 -5.85 43.48 -2.34
N ASP A 775 -5.80 43.44 -1.02
CA ASP A 775 -6.16 44.53 -0.14
C ASP A 775 -4.92 45.24 0.45
N PRO A 776 -5.01 46.56 0.73
CA PRO A 776 -3.94 47.25 1.42
C PRO A 776 -3.85 46.83 2.89
N LEU A 777 -2.63 46.82 3.42
CA LEU A 777 -2.42 46.68 4.86
C LEU A 777 -2.61 48.06 5.51
N GLU A 778 -3.42 48.17 6.55
CA GLU A 778 -3.70 49.43 7.21
C GLU A 778 -3.98 49.26 8.70
N GLY A 779 -3.69 50.29 9.46
CA GLY A 779 -3.94 50.24 10.88
C GLY A 779 -3.46 51.46 11.67
N PRO A 780 -3.62 51.40 13.00
CA PRO A 780 -3.27 52.53 13.90
C PRO A 780 -1.76 52.77 13.96
N VAL A 781 -1.39 53.97 14.28
CA VAL A 781 -0.02 54.35 14.58
C VAL A 781 0.05 54.73 16.05
N TYR A 782 0.79 53.98 16.81
CA TYR A 782 0.97 54.12 18.26
C TYR A 782 2.24 54.86 18.60
N LEU A 783 2.26 55.53 19.76
CA LEU A 783 3.49 55.78 20.49
C LEU A 783 3.74 54.59 21.40
N ARG A 784 4.87 53.91 21.23
CA ARG A 784 5.27 52.70 21.98
C ARG A 784 6.52 53.02 22.81
N SER A 785 6.57 52.52 24.04
CA SER A 785 7.76 52.64 24.87
C SER A 785 8.99 52.04 24.21
N SER A 786 10.12 52.72 24.30
CA SER A 786 11.39 52.32 23.73
C SER A 786 12.55 52.53 24.71
N ASP A 787 13.73 52.01 24.37
CA ASP A 787 14.97 52.28 25.14
C ASP A 787 15.56 53.64 24.82
N ASN A 788 14.92 54.41 23.93
CA ASN A 788 15.31 55.77 23.60
C ASN A 788 14.66 56.78 24.56
N PRO A 789 15.20 58.03 24.67
CA PRO A 789 14.59 59.08 25.48
C PRO A 789 13.14 59.42 25.07
N LEU A 790 12.78 59.21 23.83
CA LEU A 790 11.44 59.42 23.28
C LEU A 790 10.83 58.08 22.88
N PRO A 791 9.48 57.91 22.97
CA PRO A 791 8.81 56.70 22.50
C PRO A 791 8.94 56.57 20.98
N ASP A 792 8.93 55.34 20.49
CA ASP A 792 8.92 55.06 19.07
C ASP A 792 7.53 55.26 18.47
N LEU A 793 7.49 55.64 17.18
CA LEU A 793 6.28 55.71 16.38
C LEU A 793 6.11 54.38 15.66
N VAL A 794 5.15 53.60 16.07
CA VAL A 794 4.95 52.25 15.51
C VAL A 794 3.65 52.20 14.70
N ALA A 795 3.77 51.93 13.39
CA ALA A 795 2.63 51.65 12.54
C ALA A 795 2.36 50.13 12.61
N ASP A 796 1.19 49.77 13.11
CA ASP A 796 0.67 48.43 13.19
C ASP A 796 -0.27 48.19 11.97
N LEU A 797 0.27 47.60 10.93
CA LEU A 797 -0.41 47.38 9.66
C LEU A 797 -1.04 46.02 9.64
N GLN A 798 -2.34 45.95 9.69
CA GLN A 798 -3.16 44.73 9.71
C GLN A 798 -3.84 44.48 8.34
N GLY A 799 -4.15 43.19 8.04
CA GLY A 799 -4.82 42.83 6.81
C GLY A 799 -4.67 41.33 6.51
N GLN A 800 -4.27 41.01 5.30
CA GLN A 800 -3.97 39.62 4.95
C GLN A 800 -2.77 39.04 5.75
N PHE A 801 -1.90 39.94 6.22
CA PHE A 801 -0.81 39.70 7.18
C PHE A 801 -0.65 40.94 8.07
N ASP A 802 0.00 40.77 9.22
CA ASP A 802 0.31 41.84 10.13
C ASP A 802 1.80 42.26 9.98
N ILE A 803 2.04 43.56 9.80
CA ILE A 803 3.38 44.13 9.63
C ILE A 803 3.57 45.31 10.59
N GLU A 804 4.61 45.22 11.40
CA GLU A 804 5.03 46.28 12.32
C GLU A 804 6.15 47.15 11.71
N LEU A 805 5.95 48.44 11.62
CA LEU A 805 7.00 49.38 11.22
C LEU A 805 7.32 50.33 12.38
N ALA A 806 8.47 50.13 13.00
CA ALA A 806 8.93 50.97 14.13
C ALA A 806 9.84 52.09 13.66
N GLY A 807 9.44 53.34 13.93
CA GLY A 807 10.16 54.55 13.64
C GLY A 807 10.66 55.24 14.90
N ARG A 808 11.96 55.30 15.08
CA ARG A 808 12.62 56.02 16.19
C ARG A 808 12.46 57.51 16.02
N ILE A 809 11.98 58.20 17.06
CA ILE A 809 11.90 59.66 17.12
C ILE A 809 13.14 60.21 17.86
N ASP A 810 13.86 61.14 17.24
CA ASP A 810 14.97 61.89 17.85
C ASP A 810 15.08 63.28 17.27
N SER A 811 16.17 64.00 17.56
CA SER A 811 16.41 65.34 17.05
C SER A 811 17.67 65.37 16.18
N GLU A 812 17.60 66.11 15.04
CA GLU A 812 18.75 66.47 14.23
C GLU A 812 18.84 68.02 14.16
N ASN A 813 19.88 68.58 14.74
CA ASN A 813 20.10 70.02 14.76
C ASN A 813 18.87 70.84 15.29
N GLY A 814 18.22 70.31 16.35
CA GLY A 814 17.01 70.97 16.94
C GLY A 814 15.68 70.71 16.19
N GLY A 815 15.68 70.03 15.07
CA GLY A 815 14.49 69.66 14.35
C GLY A 815 14.10 68.14 14.67
N ILE A 816 12.83 67.81 14.48
CA ILE A 816 12.33 66.43 14.66
C ILE A 816 12.85 65.58 13.56
N ARG A 817 13.43 64.43 13.93
CA ARG A 817 13.79 63.35 13.00
C ARG A 817 13.07 62.06 13.39
N ASN A 818 12.51 61.40 12.39
CA ASN A 818 11.97 60.04 12.51
C ASN A 818 12.75 59.12 11.60
N THR A 819 13.21 57.96 12.13
CA THR A 819 14.02 56.98 11.39
C THR A 819 13.42 55.60 11.51
N PHE A 820 12.96 55.02 10.42
CA PHE A 820 12.64 53.61 10.26
C PHE A 820 13.92 52.91 9.87
N GLU A 821 14.58 52.26 10.84
CA GLU A 821 15.89 51.61 10.67
C GLU A 821 15.77 50.29 9.90
N THR A 822 14.67 49.59 10.11
CA THR A 822 14.37 48.28 9.48
C THR A 822 13.04 48.38 8.77
N VAL A 823 13.06 48.23 7.44
CA VAL A 823 11.89 48.07 6.60
C VAL A 823 12.00 46.73 5.89
N PRO A 824 10.98 45.89 5.92
CA PRO A 824 11.01 44.58 5.23
C PRO A 824 11.40 44.69 3.77
N ASP A 825 12.13 43.68 3.24
CA ASP A 825 12.47 43.59 1.81
C ASP A 825 11.26 43.12 1.00
N ALA A 826 10.19 43.96 1.02
CA ALA A 826 8.93 43.69 0.34
C ALA A 826 8.53 44.89 -0.53
N PRO A 827 8.00 44.66 -1.75
CA PRO A 827 7.60 45.74 -2.63
C PRO A 827 6.38 46.49 -2.10
N VAL A 828 6.50 47.77 -1.99
CA VAL A 828 5.41 48.71 -1.60
C VAL A 828 5.25 49.72 -2.71
N THR A 829 4.08 49.85 -3.32
CA THR A 829 3.82 50.84 -4.37
C THR A 829 3.46 52.20 -3.80
N LYS A 830 2.78 52.18 -2.67
CA LYS A 830 2.37 53.41 -1.97
C LYS A 830 2.26 53.18 -0.47
N PHE A 831 2.82 54.08 0.34
CA PHE A 831 2.62 54.12 1.78
C PHE A 831 2.14 55.52 2.21
N VAL A 832 1.08 55.55 3.01
CA VAL A 832 0.48 56.79 3.50
C VAL A 832 0.45 56.80 5.04
N LEU A 833 1.12 57.75 5.64
CA LEU A 833 1.09 57.95 7.08
C LEU A 833 0.29 59.23 7.36
N LYS A 834 -0.75 59.15 8.18
CA LYS A 834 -1.59 60.27 8.61
C LYS A 834 -1.48 60.44 10.12
N MET A 835 -0.78 61.47 10.59
CA MET A 835 -0.69 61.77 12.00
C MET A 835 -1.79 62.74 12.40
N LYS A 836 -2.34 62.56 13.58
CA LYS A 836 -3.42 63.41 14.15
C LYS A 836 -2.92 64.84 14.43
N GLY A 837 -3.79 65.82 14.31
CA GLY A 837 -3.59 67.27 14.67
C GLY A 837 -4.28 67.60 15.98
N GLY A 838 -4.24 68.94 16.33
CA GLY A 838 -4.85 69.43 17.54
C GLY A 838 -4.22 68.89 18.81
N ARG A 839 -4.98 68.53 19.83
CA ARG A 839 -4.51 68.00 21.13
C ARG A 839 -3.75 66.64 21.02
N LYS A 840 -3.76 66.03 19.88
CA LYS A 840 -3.01 64.81 19.58
C LYS A 840 -1.87 65.04 18.59
N SER A 841 -1.59 66.25 18.23
CA SER A 841 -0.47 66.58 17.35
C SER A 841 0.87 66.44 18.08
N LEU A 842 1.78 65.72 17.42
CA LEU A 842 3.19 65.61 17.85
C LEU A 842 4.03 66.80 17.29
N ILE A 843 3.45 67.65 16.47
CA ILE A 843 4.14 68.77 15.81
C ILE A 843 3.45 70.11 16.11
N VAL A 844 4.25 71.10 16.54
CA VAL A 844 3.84 72.51 16.74
C VAL A 844 4.64 73.43 15.82
N ASN A 845 3.99 74.41 15.24
CA ASN A 845 4.65 75.39 14.41
C ASN A 845 5.53 76.34 15.28
N SER A 846 6.83 76.39 14.95
CA SER A 846 7.75 77.34 15.63
C SER A 846 7.64 78.74 15.09
N ARG A 847 7.05 78.98 13.91
CA ARG A 847 6.87 80.26 13.21
C ARG A 847 5.67 80.17 12.28
N ASN A 848 5.31 81.37 11.69
CA ASN A 848 4.28 81.36 10.64
C ASN A 848 4.78 80.65 9.37
N LEU A 849 4.08 79.56 8.96
CA LEU A 849 4.49 78.74 7.86
C LEU A 849 4.39 79.37 6.47
N CYS A 850 3.69 80.53 6.34
CA CYS A 850 3.53 81.26 5.09
C CYS A 850 4.68 82.24 4.79
N LYS A 851 5.51 82.56 5.81
CA LYS A 851 6.64 83.50 5.66
C LYS A 851 7.87 82.87 4.99
N ALA A 852 8.00 81.52 4.95
CA ALA A 852 9.10 80.89 4.31
C ALA A 852 8.72 79.43 3.88
N ARG A 853 9.20 78.94 2.74
CA ARG A 853 8.98 77.60 2.26
C ARG A 853 9.68 76.58 3.17
N ALA A 854 8.91 75.64 3.74
CA ALA A 854 9.42 74.52 4.59
C ALA A 854 9.74 73.30 3.72
N ARG A 855 10.98 72.80 3.80
CA ARG A 855 11.40 71.57 3.09
C ARG A 855 11.88 70.54 4.10
N ALA A 856 11.37 69.37 4.05
CA ALA A 856 11.89 68.23 4.79
C ALA A 856 13.22 67.76 4.19
N LYS A 857 14.07 67.15 4.98
CA LYS A 857 15.27 66.43 4.53
C LYS A 857 14.99 64.97 4.65
N VAL A 858 15.01 64.29 3.52
CA VAL A 858 14.69 62.86 3.43
C VAL A 858 15.93 62.12 2.94
N ARG A 859 16.27 61.06 3.66
CA ARG A 859 17.33 60.11 3.28
C ARG A 859 16.74 58.73 3.21
N MET A 860 16.91 58.04 2.12
CA MET A 860 16.40 56.69 1.91
C MET A 860 17.52 55.77 1.44
N VAL A 861 17.50 54.51 1.89
CA VAL A 861 18.43 53.46 1.49
C VAL A 861 17.59 52.31 0.94
N GLY A 862 17.99 51.81 -0.21
CA GLY A 862 17.39 50.62 -0.82
C GLY A 862 18.01 49.32 -0.28
N GLN A 863 17.31 48.23 -0.37
CA GLN A 863 17.84 46.91 -0.01
C GLN A 863 19.08 46.56 -0.83
N ASN A 864 19.22 47.12 -2.03
CA ASN A 864 20.41 46.99 -2.89
C ASN A 864 21.56 47.95 -2.52
N GLY A 865 21.50 48.66 -1.36
CA GLY A 865 22.50 49.57 -0.87
C GLY A 865 22.50 50.97 -1.54
N LYS A 866 21.71 51.19 -2.59
CA LYS A 866 21.62 52.51 -3.25
C LYS A 866 20.95 53.53 -2.32
N ARG A 867 21.41 54.79 -2.39
CA ARG A 867 20.90 55.88 -1.56
C ARG A 867 20.15 56.87 -2.43
N HIS A 868 19.01 57.35 -1.93
CA HIS A 868 18.24 58.42 -2.52
C HIS A 868 17.97 59.51 -1.48
N ASN A 869 18.41 60.74 -1.75
CA ASN A 869 18.25 61.89 -0.86
C ASN A 869 17.41 62.94 -1.57
N GLU A 870 16.37 63.46 -0.92
CA GLU A 870 15.53 64.52 -1.47
C GLU A 870 15.14 65.55 -0.43
N ARG A 871 14.72 66.72 -0.89
CA ARG A 871 14.23 67.81 -0.04
C ARG A 871 12.83 68.26 -0.50
N PRO A 872 11.81 67.46 -0.29
CA PRO A 872 10.45 67.79 -0.71
C PRO A 872 9.91 69.00 0.03
N LEU A 873 9.15 69.83 -0.69
CA LEU A 873 8.39 70.96 -0.11
C LEU A 873 7.21 70.39 0.72
N ILE A 874 7.07 70.86 1.95
CA ILE A 874 5.92 70.56 2.79
C ILE A 874 4.76 71.45 2.33
N GLN A 875 3.70 70.84 1.84
CA GLN A 875 2.51 71.58 1.45
C GLN A 875 1.77 72.08 2.68
N THR A 876 1.65 73.40 2.78
CA THR A 876 0.95 74.08 3.83
C THR A 876 -0.33 74.74 3.31
N GLY A 877 -1.23 75.18 4.18
CA GLY A 877 -2.47 75.91 3.82
C GLY A 877 -2.28 77.35 3.28
N CYS A 878 -1.02 77.76 3.03
CA CYS A 878 -0.71 79.08 2.54
C CYS A 878 -1.11 79.26 1.05
N GLY A 879 -1.90 80.24 0.69
CA GLY A 879 -2.16 80.58 -0.72
C GLY A 879 -3.53 80.25 -1.27
N LYS A 880 -4.49 79.86 -0.45
CA LYS A 880 -5.90 79.89 -0.86
C LYS A 880 -6.70 80.97 -0.14
N SER A 881 -6.43 82.26 -0.48
CA SER A 881 -7.42 83.29 -0.29
C SER A 881 -8.65 82.90 -1.11
N LYS A 882 -9.78 82.65 -0.44
CA LYS A 882 -11.08 82.63 -1.09
C LYS A 882 -11.31 84.05 -1.64
N LYS A 883 -11.29 84.23 -2.94
CA LYS A 883 -12.04 85.30 -3.56
C LYS A 883 -13.48 85.18 -3.10
N LYS A 884 -13.93 85.99 -2.15
CA LYS A 884 -15.35 86.19 -1.89
C LYS A 884 -15.90 86.81 -3.19
N LYS A 885 -16.85 86.23 -3.80
CA LYS A 885 -17.90 86.80 -4.59
C LYS A 885 -19.09 87.02 -3.67
#